data_9be253c3025271bc3d7b86ca909e8030
#
_entry.id   9be253c3025271bc3d7b86ca909e8030
#
_cell.length_a   1.000
_cell.length_b   1.000
_cell.length_c   1.000
_cell.angle_alpha   90.00
_cell.angle_beta   90.00
_cell.angle_gamma   90.00
#
_symmetry.space_group_name_H-M   'P 1'
#
loop_
_entity.id
_entity.type
_entity.pdbx_description
1 polymer ?
#
loop_
_entity_poly.entity_id
_entity_poly.type
_entity_poly.pdbx_seq_one_letter_code
_entity_poly.pdbx_strand_id
1 'polypeptide(L)'
;MAKAGALKSVRALLVAIAAATIGLTLWYVAGQGHPVLGQALGGRDRWFLIGLAYSCVLGLAIGALRAPRTGFLASVLFLGGLAQLWFTEPDWFSPLHFHLMSSIDYVMFSVLAGEFLVVMLCALAHWGELKTVQTYLQSFGYGRILLLLALTVITSTTLSKYVASGAYDRYLGKMLAGGGLAIMHMGLLAELLRTPDFAQLWRPSLRRSWFPKFLPWGLIVLPVLVSSALALFSFHSLGLVEDETAYLFQAQTFAAGHLMAPPLPPGTADAFRFYLLQATGTAWYATTSPGWPAVLSIGVLFGLPWLVNPLLGGLSVFLGHRLVTRLSDRMTANIFAVLMATSPWLLTTSASLMTHALSLVLILGSWLLLAVARDRYVAGRVRKAAMCVFGAGLLMGWLFLTRALEGVVIGTLSGIWIVWVLRAKGMWLALFYGAGCVACGALIFPYNMQFTGDPLLTPLAAYLTDVWKETSNDFGFGPHVGPPAGWAELDLWPGHSPLEGLINMVDGIRSLNLEMFGWSAGSLLLVWVYCIWARAQNLSRLMSVIAAAIIGVHFFYWFNAIFYVGPRYWYAAMPALAVLSAFGAIELSRRLGELGMSDARERVAGMLFLLGLFAVTVFIPWRAIDKFAVRARVGSEIQQAAARPEMKNSILFLSAKAYRAAAILNDPLLRPDRPIFVRDLGAPNNARVLAAFPQRLAAYVTVAADGDN
;
A
#
# COMPACT_ATOMS: atom_id res chain seq x y z
N MET A 1 38.70 -19.10 11.41
CA MET A 1 37.74 -18.11 10.82
C MET A 1 36.26 -18.45 11.06
N ALA A 2 35.81 -19.70 10.95
CA ALA A 2 34.40 -20.08 11.17
C ALA A 2 33.89 -19.82 12.61
N LYS A 3 34.68 -20.12 13.65
CA LYS A 3 34.31 -19.84 15.07
C LYS A 3 34.16 -18.36 15.39
N ALA A 4 34.94 -17.46 14.75
CA ALA A 4 34.82 -16.02 14.93
C ALA A 4 33.55 -15.44 14.27
N GLY A 5 33.11 -16.04 13.17
CA GLY A 5 31.86 -15.68 12.51
C GLY A 5 30.61 -16.10 13.29
N ALA A 6 30.63 -17.30 13.86
CA ALA A 6 29.55 -17.80 14.71
C ALA A 6 29.39 -16.95 15.99
N LEU A 7 30.52 -16.58 16.63
CA LEU A 7 30.52 -15.74 17.84
C LEU A 7 29.95 -14.33 17.58
N LYS A 8 30.18 -13.77 16.37
CA LYS A 8 29.60 -12.48 15.96
C LYS A 8 28.09 -12.57 15.75
N SER A 9 27.61 -13.65 15.09
CA SER A 9 26.19 -13.88 14.89
C SER A 9 25.42 -14.08 16.20
N VAL A 10 26.05 -14.79 17.16
CA VAL A 10 25.49 -14.98 18.51
C VAL A 10 25.43 -13.66 19.29
N ARG A 11 26.46 -12.81 19.20
CA ARG A 11 26.45 -11.48 19.86
C ARG A 11 25.35 -10.57 19.25
N ALA A 12 25.22 -10.52 17.94
CA ALA A 12 24.16 -9.76 17.29
C ALA A 12 22.75 -10.25 17.68
N LEU A 13 22.57 -11.58 17.76
CA LEU A 13 21.32 -12.19 18.21
C LEU A 13 21.04 -11.85 19.69
N LEU A 14 22.01 -11.93 20.57
CA LEU A 14 21.85 -11.57 21.98
C LEU A 14 21.51 -10.10 22.18
N VAL A 15 22.12 -9.19 21.40
CA VAL A 15 21.78 -7.76 21.43
C VAL A 15 20.36 -7.55 20.90
N ALA A 16 19.94 -8.24 19.85
CA ALA A 16 18.57 -8.15 19.33
C ALA A 16 17.53 -8.69 20.34
N ILE A 17 17.84 -9.80 21.02
CA ILE A 17 16.99 -10.36 22.08
C ILE A 17 16.89 -9.38 23.26
N ALA A 18 18.03 -8.83 23.71
CA ALA A 18 18.04 -7.83 24.79
C ALA A 18 17.20 -6.60 24.41
N ALA A 19 17.31 -6.13 23.18
CA ALA A 19 16.52 -5.04 22.65
C ALA A 19 15.01 -5.31 22.64
N ALA A 20 14.63 -6.49 22.15
CA ALA A 20 13.23 -6.93 22.15
C ALA A 20 12.70 -7.02 23.60
N THR A 21 13.50 -7.57 24.53
CA THR A 21 13.12 -7.67 25.95
C THR A 21 12.95 -6.29 26.57
N ILE A 22 13.88 -5.36 26.33
CA ILE A 22 13.77 -3.97 26.82
C ILE A 22 12.55 -3.29 26.20
N GLY A 23 12.31 -3.45 24.90
CA GLY A 23 11.15 -2.88 24.22
C GLY A 23 9.83 -3.41 24.79
N LEU A 24 9.71 -4.72 25.00
CA LEU A 24 8.52 -5.33 25.61
C LEU A 24 8.33 -4.90 27.07
N THR A 25 9.40 -4.78 27.85
CA THR A 25 9.36 -4.30 29.23
C THR A 25 8.90 -2.85 29.30
N LEU A 26 9.44 -1.98 28.43
CA LEU A 26 9.03 -0.59 28.32
C LEU A 26 7.55 -0.47 27.90
N TRP A 27 7.12 -1.29 26.95
CA TRP A 27 5.73 -1.36 26.55
C TRP A 27 4.80 -1.72 27.70
N TYR A 28 5.16 -2.75 28.46
CA TYR A 28 4.37 -3.22 29.59
C TYR A 28 4.32 -2.16 30.70
N VAL A 29 5.47 -1.65 31.13
CA VAL A 29 5.58 -0.65 32.23
C VAL A 29 4.86 0.65 31.86
N ALA A 30 5.05 1.16 30.64
CA ALA A 30 4.36 2.36 30.17
C ALA A 30 2.84 2.20 30.12
N GLY A 31 2.35 0.97 29.90
CA GLY A 31 0.92 0.66 29.86
C GLY A 31 0.26 0.56 31.24
N GLN A 32 1.02 0.35 32.32
CA GLN A 32 0.50 0.18 33.69
C GLN A 32 0.34 1.49 34.48
N GLY A 33 0.74 2.66 33.91
CA GLY A 33 0.74 3.92 34.63
C GLY A 33 1.85 3.96 35.68
N HIS A 34 3.01 4.47 35.33
CA HIS A 34 4.14 4.59 36.28
C HIS A 34 4.02 5.90 37.06
N PRO A 35 4.34 5.90 38.40
CA PRO A 35 4.28 7.10 39.22
C PRO A 35 5.07 8.31 38.70
N VAL A 36 6.12 8.06 37.88
CA VAL A 36 6.94 9.11 37.24
C VAL A 36 6.27 9.70 36.00
N LEU A 37 5.38 8.95 35.31
CA LEU A 37 4.72 9.37 34.08
C LEU A 37 3.28 9.89 34.32
N GLY A 38 2.75 9.73 35.51
CA GLY A 38 1.44 10.27 35.98
C GLY A 38 0.22 9.55 35.36
N GLN A 39 0.20 9.26 34.09
CA GLN A 39 -0.88 8.58 33.38
C GLN A 39 -0.35 7.45 32.50
N ALA A 40 -1.18 6.45 32.24
CA ALA A 40 -0.87 5.39 31.27
C ALA A 40 -0.75 6.00 29.86
N LEU A 41 0.38 5.79 29.22
CA LEU A 41 0.63 6.27 27.86
C LEU A 41 -0.26 5.56 26.85
N GLY A 42 -0.78 6.29 25.88
CA GLY A 42 -1.52 5.76 24.74
C GLY A 42 -0.66 4.79 23.88
N GLY A 43 -1.32 4.00 23.04
CA GLY A 43 -0.63 3.03 22.15
C GLY A 43 0.40 3.70 21.24
N ARG A 44 0.08 4.90 20.73
CA ARG A 44 0.97 5.73 19.91
C ARG A 44 2.24 6.12 20.63
N ASP A 45 2.11 6.74 21.81
CA ASP A 45 3.25 7.24 22.61
C ASP A 45 4.20 6.11 22.99
N ARG A 46 3.63 4.98 23.42
CA ARG A 46 4.40 3.75 23.73
C ARG A 46 5.20 3.27 22.53
N TRP A 47 4.57 3.26 21.34
CA TRP A 47 5.24 2.83 20.13
C TRP A 47 6.44 3.72 19.79
N PHE A 48 6.28 5.05 19.88
CA PHE A 48 7.38 5.97 19.58
C PHE A 48 8.53 5.84 20.58
N LEU A 49 8.25 5.63 21.86
CA LEU A 49 9.30 5.36 22.86
C LEU A 49 10.05 4.04 22.58
N ILE A 50 9.34 2.99 22.17
CA ILE A 50 9.95 1.74 21.72
C ILE A 50 10.78 1.96 20.46
N GLY A 51 10.30 2.74 19.51
CA GLY A 51 11.01 3.10 18.29
C GLY A 51 12.31 3.84 18.57
N LEU A 52 12.32 4.76 19.55
CA LEU A 52 13.55 5.43 20.01
C LEU A 52 14.57 4.41 20.56
N ALA A 53 14.14 3.55 21.49
CA ALA A 53 14.99 2.51 22.07
C ALA A 53 15.51 1.54 21.00
N TYR A 54 14.61 1.08 20.10
CA TYR A 54 14.97 0.20 19.00
C TYR A 54 16.03 0.82 18.08
N SER A 55 15.89 2.09 17.71
CA SER A 55 16.83 2.80 16.84
C SER A 55 18.22 2.90 17.47
N CYS A 56 18.29 3.18 18.76
CA CYS A 56 19.57 3.20 19.50
C CYS A 56 20.22 1.81 19.57
N VAL A 57 19.43 0.77 19.89
CA VAL A 57 19.93 -0.60 19.99
C VAL A 57 20.38 -1.14 18.64
N LEU A 58 19.68 -0.82 17.56
CA LEU A 58 20.09 -1.17 16.20
C LEU A 58 21.49 -0.62 15.90
N GLY A 59 21.74 0.65 16.22
CA GLY A 59 23.05 1.25 16.03
C GLY A 59 24.14 0.61 16.89
N LEU A 60 23.84 0.31 18.16
CA LEU A 60 24.77 -0.42 19.04
C LEU A 60 25.06 -1.83 18.50
N ALA A 61 24.05 -2.54 18.01
CA ALA A 61 24.22 -3.86 17.40
C ALA A 61 25.12 -3.82 16.16
N ILE A 62 24.89 -2.85 15.27
CA ILE A 62 25.74 -2.63 14.10
C ILE A 62 27.16 -2.24 14.54
N GLY A 63 27.31 -1.35 15.52
CA GLY A 63 28.61 -0.95 16.09
C GLY A 63 29.40 -2.15 16.64
N ALA A 64 28.72 -3.06 17.34
CA ALA A 64 29.33 -4.30 17.88
C ALA A 64 29.85 -5.25 16.78
N LEU A 65 29.37 -5.12 15.53
CA LEU A 65 29.91 -5.82 14.36
C LEU A 65 31.18 -5.17 13.78
N ARG A 66 31.84 -4.29 14.52
CA ARG A 66 33.00 -3.48 14.14
C ARG A 66 32.71 -2.42 13.08
N ALA A 67 31.53 -1.86 13.11
CA ALA A 67 31.10 -0.79 12.23
C ALA A 67 30.47 0.38 13.05
N PRO A 68 31.23 1.03 13.96
CA PRO A 68 30.67 2.00 14.89
C PRO A 68 30.14 3.27 14.19
N ARG A 69 30.80 3.75 13.15
CA ARG A 69 30.31 4.91 12.36
C ARG A 69 29.02 4.57 11.65
N THR A 70 28.97 3.41 11.00
CA THR A 70 27.74 2.90 10.36
C THR A 70 26.61 2.74 11.37
N GLY A 71 26.90 2.19 12.56
CA GLY A 71 25.91 2.04 13.63
C GLY A 71 25.35 3.38 14.08
N PHE A 72 26.21 4.36 14.31
CA PHE A 72 25.80 5.71 14.68
C PHE A 72 24.91 6.37 13.60
N LEU A 73 25.35 6.39 12.34
CA LEU A 73 24.57 6.99 11.24
C LEU A 73 23.24 6.27 11.00
N ALA A 74 23.21 4.93 11.12
CA ALA A 74 21.98 4.17 11.03
C ALA A 74 21.01 4.50 12.17
N SER A 75 21.49 4.66 13.41
CA SER A 75 20.66 5.13 14.53
C SER A 75 20.07 6.51 14.24
N VAL A 76 20.89 7.47 13.80
CA VAL A 76 20.44 8.84 13.51
C VAL A 76 19.38 8.83 12.41
N LEU A 77 19.59 8.06 11.33
CA LEU A 77 18.63 7.89 10.25
C LEU A 77 17.28 7.33 10.73
N PHE A 78 17.30 6.32 11.59
CA PHE A 78 16.09 5.71 12.14
C PHE A 78 15.38 6.63 13.13
N LEU A 79 16.14 7.31 14.00
CA LEU A 79 15.60 8.29 14.95
C LEU A 79 14.97 9.47 14.22
N GLY A 80 15.64 10.04 13.23
CA GLY A 80 15.12 11.16 12.44
C GLY A 80 13.87 10.76 11.65
N GLY A 81 13.90 9.59 11.01
CA GLY A 81 12.73 9.06 10.31
C GLY A 81 11.55 8.82 11.26
N LEU A 82 11.79 8.29 12.46
CA LEU A 82 10.77 8.12 13.49
C LEU A 82 10.17 9.46 13.93
N ALA A 83 11.03 10.47 14.16
CA ALA A 83 10.58 11.80 14.55
C ALA A 83 9.81 12.52 13.42
N GLN A 84 10.19 12.30 12.15
CA GLN A 84 9.40 12.77 11.00
C GLN A 84 8.00 12.16 10.99
N LEU A 85 7.87 10.85 11.27
CA LEU A 85 6.58 10.17 11.35
C LEU A 85 5.75 10.65 12.56
N TRP A 86 6.39 10.99 13.68
CA TRP A 86 5.70 11.62 14.83
C TRP A 86 4.98 12.90 14.43
N PHE A 87 5.66 13.78 13.68
CA PHE A 87 5.10 15.04 13.19
C PHE A 87 4.28 14.89 11.91
N THR A 88 4.06 13.66 11.42
CA THR A 88 3.16 13.38 10.29
C THR A 88 1.81 12.93 10.84
N GLU A 89 0.74 13.68 10.54
CA GLU A 89 -0.60 13.27 10.95
C GLU A 89 -1.01 11.96 10.26
N PRO A 90 -1.74 11.08 10.95
CA PRO A 90 -2.29 9.86 10.38
C PRO A 90 -3.48 10.12 9.44
N ASP A 91 -3.89 11.37 9.26
CA ASP A 91 -4.96 11.83 8.39
C ASP A 91 -4.75 11.38 6.92
N TRP A 92 -5.80 11.49 6.13
CA TRP A 92 -5.86 11.12 4.71
C TRP A 92 -4.74 11.73 3.88
N PHE A 93 -4.43 12.99 4.11
CA PHE A 93 -3.41 13.74 3.40
C PHE A 93 -2.05 13.68 4.07
N SER A 94 -1.95 13.12 5.26
CA SER A 94 -0.70 12.97 6.04
C SER A 94 0.13 14.26 6.08
N PRO A 95 -0.44 15.41 6.48
CA PRO A 95 0.31 16.66 6.57
C PRO A 95 1.32 16.62 7.70
N LEU A 96 2.41 17.40 7.56
CA LEU A 96 3.34 17.63 8.65
C LEU A 96 2.80 18.68 9.62
N HIS A 97 2.87 18.39 10.90
CA HIS A 97 2.57 19.29 11.99
C HIS A 97 3.72 19.39 12.97
N PHE A 98 4.09 20.60 13.35
CA PHE A 98 5.05 20.85 14.40
C PHE A 98 4.32 21.43 15.61
N HIS A 99 3.56 20.58 16.32
CA HIS A 99 2.99 20.93 17.61
C HIS A 99 3.99 20.61 18.71
N LEU A 100 4.33 21.57 19.53
CA LEU A 100 5.22 21.41 20.69
C LEU A 100 4.38 21.59 21.97
N MET A 101 3.44 20.66 22.19
CA MET A 101 2.47 20.73 23.29
C MET A 101 2.72 19.68 24.38
N SER A 102 3.40 18.59 24.05
CA SER A 102 3.72 17.50 24.98
C SER A 102 5.23 17.33 25.17
N SER A 103 5.62 16.67 26.27
CA SER A 103 7.04 16.33 26.51
C SER A 103 7.64 15.48 25.38
N ILE A 104 6.83 14.62 24.75
CA ILE A 104 7.27 13.78 23.63
C ILE A 104 7.52 14.62 22.38
N ASP A 105 6.72 15.67 22.14
CA ASP A 105 6.93 16.60 21.03
C ASP A 105 8.31 17.26 21.12
N TYR A 106 8.70 17.73 22.31
CA TYR A 106 10.02 18.32 22.54
C TYR A 106 11.14 17.30 22.35
N VAL A 107 10.95 16.04 22.79
CA VAL A 107 11.92 14.96 22.54
C VAL A 107 12.08 14.71 21.05
N MET A 108 10.99 14.55 20.31
CA MET A 108 11.03 14.28 18.86
C MET A 108 11.60 15.48 18.07
N PHE A 109 11.28 16.71 18.47
CA PHE A 109 11.89 17.90 17.89
C PHE A 109 13.40 17.96 18.16
N SER A 110 13.83 17.61 19.38
CA SER A 110 15.24 17.52 19.74
C SER A 110 15.97 16.46 18.94
N VAL A 111 15.32 15.34 18.60
CA VAL A 111 15.87 14.32 17.70
C VAL A 111 16.10 14.89 16.30
N LEU A 112 15.14 15.64 15.73
CA LEU A 112 15.31 16.28 14.42
C LEU A 112 16.42 17.34 14.44
N ALA A 113 16.50 18.13 15.53
CA ALA A 113 17.57 19.10 15.72
C ALA A 113 18.95 18.42 15.83
N GLY A 114 19.01 17.28 16.54
CA GLY A 114 20.21 16.47 16.64
C GLY A 114 20.63 15.86 15.30
N GLU A 115 19.68 15.38 14.51
CA GLU A 115 19.92 14.90 13.14
C GLU A 115 20.48 16.02 12.26
N PHE A 116 19.87 17.19 12.28
CA PHE A 116 20.35 18.37 11.55
C PHE A 116 21.78 18.71 11.94
N LEU A 117 22.08 18.70 13.25
CA LEU A 117 23.45 18.94 13.75
C LEU A 117 24.43 17.91 13.20
N VAL A 118 24.07 16.61 13.20
CA VAL A 118 24.93 15.55 12.65
C VAL A 118 25.19 15.77 11.17
N VAL A 119 24.17 16.08 10.38
CA VAL A 119 24.31 16.38 8.94
C VAL A 119 25.24 17.60 8.73
N MET A 120 25.06 18.65 9.52
CA MET A 120 25.91 19.85 9.48
C MET A 120 27.37 19.53 9.87
N LEU A 121 27.59 18.73 10.90
CA LEU A 121 28.93 18.33 11.32
C LEU A 121 29.59 17.46 10.23
N CYS A 122 28.88 16.55 9.60
CA CYS A 122 29.38 15.79 8.46
C CYS A 122 29.75 16.71 7.29
N ALA A 123 28.91 17.69 6.96
CA ALA A 123 29.20 18.65 5.92
C ALA A 123 30.45 19.52 6.23
N LEU A 124 30.57 19.96 7.50
CA LEU A 124 31.74 20.74 7.95
C LEU A 124 33.02 19.89 7.97
N ALA A 125 32.94 18.61 8.36
CA ALA A 125 34.09 17.71 8.31
C ALA A 125 34.65 17.53 6.90
N HIS A 126 33.78 17.65 5.88
CA HIS A 126 34.20 17.63 4.47
C HIS A 126 34.55 19.01 3.86
N TRP A 127 34.47 20.07 4.68
CA TRP A 127 34.79 21.43 4.20
C TRP A 127 36.23 21.55 3.69
N GLY A 128 37.17 20.83 4.32
CA GLY A 128 38.58 20.71 3.86
C GLY A 128 38.75 19.93 2.55
N GLU A 129 37.75 19.17 2.14
CA GLU A 129 37.74 18.34 0.92
C GLU A 129 36.89 18.96 -0.21
N LEU A 130 36.75 20.29 -0.23
CA LEU A 130 35.90 21.01 -1.20
C LEU A 130 36.17 20.62 -2.64
N LYS A 131 37.42 20.37 -3.03
CA LYS A 131 37.76 19.89 -4.38
C LYS A 131 37.16 18.51 -4.67
N THR A 132 37.18 17.62 -3.69
CA THR A 132 36.57 16.28 -3.82
C THR A 132 35.04 16.39 -3.92
N VAL A 133 34.41 17.18 -3.06
CA VAL A 133 32.98 17.47 -3.12
C VAL A 133 32.60 18.10 -4.46
N GLN A 134 33.39 19.07 -4.93
CA GLN A 134 33.18 19.70 -6.24
C GLN A 134 33.28 18.68 -7.38
N THR A 135 34.26 17.77 -7.33
CA THR A 135 34.39 16.68 -8.32
C THR A 135 33.14 15.78 -8.31
N TYR A 136 32.61 15.42 -7.13
CA TYR A 136 31.37 14.66 -7.02
C TYR A 136 30.18 15.43 -7.63
N LEU A 137 30.01 16.69 -7.26
CA LEU A 137 28.91 17.52 -7.78
C LEU A 137 29.00 17.70 -9.31
N GLN A 138 30.24 17.90 -9.85
CA GLN A 138 30.47 17.98 -11.28
C GLN A 138 30.15 16.66 -12.00
N SER A 139 30.52 15.52 -11.43
CA SER A 139 30.27 14.20 -12.05
C SER A 139 28.78 13.85 -12.08
N PHE A 140 28.02 14.24 -11.07
CA PHE A 140 26.56 14.09 -11.07
C PHE A 140 25.85 15.17 -11.91
N GLY A 141 26.49 16.34 -12.11
CA GLY A 141 25.96 17.51 -12.83
C GLY A 141 25.10 18.40 -11.93
N TYR A 142 25.50 19.64 -11.71
CA TYR A 142 24.82 20.60 -10.82
C TYR A 142 23.32 20.73 -11.12
N GLY A 143 22.94 20.93 -12.39
CA GLY A 143 21.53 21.07 -12.78
C GLY A 143 20.70 19.81 -12.50
N ARG A 144 21.29 18.62 -12.61
CA ARG A 144 20.62 17.34 -12.29
C ARG A 144 20.42 17.17 -10.79
N ILE A 145 21.40 17.57 -9.98
CA ILE A 145 21.26 17.56 -8.52
C ILE A 145 20.18 18.55 -8.10
N LEU A 146 20.18 19.77 -8.63
CA LEU A 146 19.13 20.76 -8.36
C LEU A 146 17.76 20.25 -8.76
N LEU A 147 17.64 19.54 -9.88
CA LEU A 147 16.39 18.90 -10.29
C LEU A 147 15.94 17.81 -9.29
N LEU A 148 16.87 16.98 -8.82
CA LEU A 148 16.56 15.98 -7.78
C LEU A 148 16.05 16.63 -6.51
N LEU A 149 16.73 17.68 -6.03
CA LEU A 149 16.32 18.41 -4.82
C LEU A 149 14.96 19.09 -5.01
N ALA A 150 14.73 19.72 -6.17
CA ALA A 150 13.45 20.35 -6.49
C ALA A 150 12.30 19.32 -6.52
N LEU A 151 12.50 18.16 -7.18
CA LEU A 151 11.51 17.08 -7.19
C LEU A 151 11.24 16.56 -5.78
N THR A 152 12.28 16.42 -4.94
CA THR A 152 12.11 15.99 -3.54
C THR A 152 11.28 17.00 -2.75
N VAL A 153 11.51 18.29 -2.92
CA VAL A 153 10.76 19.36 -2.23
C VAL A 153 9.31 19.40 -2.72
N ILE A 154 9.08 19.44 -4.03
CA ILE A 154 7.73 19.58 -4.61
C ILE A 154 6.84 18.36 -4.24
N THR A 155 7.43 17.17 -4.13
CA THR A 155 6.68 15.95 -3.79
C THR A 155 6.57 15.68 -2.28
N SER A 156 6.92 16.65 -1.43
CA SER A 156 6.96 16.45 0.04
C SER A 156 5.65 16.76 0.75
N THR A 157 4.69 17.46 0.13
CA THR A 157 3.41 17.80 0.75
C THR A 157 2.25 17.73 -0.23
N THR A 158 1.01 17.61 0.28
CA THR A 158 -0.23 17.62 -0.50
C THR A 158 -0.64 19.05 -0.86
N LEU A 159 -1.34 19.22 -1.96
CA LEU A 159 -1.74 20.52 -2.49
C LEU A 159 -3.22 20.84 -2.22
N SER A 160 -4.12 19.86 -2.34
CA SER A 160 -5.57 20.05 -2.30
C SER A 160 -6.07 20.77 -1.05
N LYS A 161 -5.65 20.34 0.13
CA LYS A 161 -6.05 20.93 1.42
C LYS A 161 -5.76 22.43 1.51
N TYR A 162 -4.65 22.89 0.93
CA TYR A 162 -4.21 24.29 0.99
C TYR A 162 -4.83 25.15 -0.11
N VAL A 163 -5.04 24.59 -1.30
CA VAL A 163 -5.75 25.28 -2.39
C VAL A 163 -7.19 25.55 -2.02
N ALA A 164 -7.90 24.55 -1.46
CA ALA A 164 -9.27 24.70 -1.02
C ALA A 164 -9.46 25.75 0.08
N SER A 165 -8.49 25.91 0.96
CA SER A 165 -8.52 26.91 2.03
C SER A 165 -7.86 28.27 1.69
N GLY A 166 -7.27 28.40 0.48
CA GLY A 166 -6.49 29.59 0.09
C GLY A 166 -5.19 29.81 0.87
N ALA A 167 -4.72 28.82 1.63
CA ALA A 167 -3.58 28.92 2.54
C ALA A 167 -2.24 28.57 1.86
N TYR A 168 -1.91 29.28 0.79
CA TYR A 168 -0.71 29.03 -0.03
C TYR A 168 0.61 29.25 0.73
N ASP A 169 0.65 30.19 1.66
CA ASP A 169 1.77 30.42 2.57
C ASP A 169 2.07 29.18 3.43
N ARG A 170 1.03 28.59 3.99
CA ARG A 170 1.13 27.33 4.74
C ARG A 170 1.58 26.17 3.85
N TYR A 171 1.07 26.09 2.63
CA TYR A 171 1.52 25.08 1.66
C TYR A 171 3.02 25.18 1.42
N LEU A 172 3.53 26.40 1.11
CA LEU A 172 4.95 26.64 0.87
C LEU A 172 5.80 26.27 2.10
N GLY A 173 5.37 26.70 3.30
CA GLY A 173 6.06 26.36 4.55
C GLY A 173 6.15 24.86 4.80
N LYS A 174 5.05 24.12 4.60
CA LYS A 174 5.02 22.66 4.77
C LYS A 174 5.83 21.93 3.70
N MET A 175 5.81 22.42 2.46
CA MET A 175 6.60 21.88 1.35
C MET A 175 8.10 22.05 1.62
N LEU A 176 8.54 23.21 2.06
CA LEU A 176 9.93 23.46 2.40
C LEU A 176 10.39 22.65 3.62
N ALA A 177 9.56 22.54 4.67
CA ALA A 177 9.86 21.75 5.84
C ALA A 177 9.97 20.25 5.50
N GLY A 178 8.97 19.69 4.80
CA GLY A 178 8.99 18.28 4.39
C GLY A 178 10.13 17.97 3.43
N GLY A 179 10.38 18.85 2.46
CA GLY A 179 11.50 18.71 1.54
C GLY A 179 12.85 18.82 2.23
N GLY A 180 12.99 19.75 3.19
CA GLY A 180 14.17 19.91 4.02
C GLY A 180 14.50 18.64 4.83
N LEU A 181 13.50 18.04 5.47
CA LEU A 181 13.65 16.77 6.18
C LEU A 181 14.09 15.64 5.23
N ALA A 182 13.45 15.50 4.07
CA ALA A 182 13.83 14.49 3.09
C ALA A 182 15.27 14.68 2.58
N ILE A 183 15.69 15.93 2.31
CA ILE A 183 17.07 16.26 1.90
C ILE A 183 18.06 15.94 3.02
N MET A 184 17.71 16.22 4.27
CA MET A 184 18.52 15.86 5.43
C MET A 184 18.77 14.34 5.52
N HIS A 185 17.72 13.53 5.38
CA HIS A 185 17.84 12.07 5.30
C HIS A 185 18.66 11.61 4.09
N MET A 186 18.53 12.28 2.92
CA MET A 186 19.38 12.00 1.77
C MET A 186 20.86 12.29 2.08
N GLY A 187 21.15 13.35 2.83
CA GLY A 187 22.50 13.69 3.30
C GLY A 187 23.08 12.58 4.19
N LEU A 188 22.30 12.07 5.15
CA LEU A 188 22.70 10.94 5.99
C LEU A 188 22.95 9.66 5.18
N LEU A 189 22.08 9.37 4.20
CA LEU A 189 22.29 8.23 3.30
C LEU A 189 23.56 8.38 2.46
N ALA A 190 23.86 9.58 1.98
CA ALA A 190 25.08 9.85 1.24
C ALA A 190 26.32 9.65 2.12
N GLU A 191 26.29 10.11 3.36
CA GLU A 191 27.39 9.91 4.32
C GLU A 191 27.52 8.41 4.69
N LEU A 192 26.45 7.71 4.91
CA LEU A 192 26.43 6.27 5.14
C LEU A 192 27.08 5.52 3.98
N LEU A 193 26.75 5.86 2.75
CA LEU A 193 27.33 5.28 1.54
C LEU A 193 28.84 5.56 1.41
N ARG A 194 29.36 6.66 1.98
CA ARG A 194 30.80 6.98 2.01
C ARG A 194 31.55 6.25 3.11
N THR A 195 30.87 5.82 4.17
CA THR A 195 31.50 5.23 5.36
C THR A 195 32.20 3.89 5.01
N PRO A 196 33.51 3.72 5.29
CA PRO A 196 34.26 2.56 4.83
C PRO A 196 33.80 1.22 5.44
N ASP A 197 33.37 1.23 6.71
CA ASP A 197 32.93 0.03 7.42
C ASP A 197 31.53 -0.44 6.98
N PHE A 198 30.75 0.43 6.34
CA PHE A 198 29.42 0.09 5.82
C PHE A 198 29.46 -1.07 4.81
N ALA A 199 30.32 -0.99 3.80
CA ALA A 199 30.44 -2.05 2.80
C ALA A 199 30.94 -3.37 3.39
N GLN A 200 31.78 -3.32 4.43
CA GLN A 200 32.34 -4.52 5.07
C GLN A 200 31.28 -5.38 5.74
N LEU A 201 30.16 -4.78 6.22
CA LEU A 201 29.06 -5.52 6.82
C LEU A 201 28.36 -6.45 5.81
N TRP A 202 28.28 -6.03 4.55
CA TRP A 202 27.49 -6.71 3.52
C TRP A 202 28.28 -7.69 2.67
N ARG A 203 29.60 -7.49 2.50
CA ARG A 203 30.49 -8.37 1.72
C ARG A 203 30.39 -9.86 2.08
N PRO A 204 30.45 -10.26 3.37
CA PRO A 204 30.38 -11.68 3.74
C PRO A 204 29.01 -12.30 3.44
N SER A 205 27.92 -11.55 3.62
CA SER A 205 26.55 -12.03 3.42
C SER A 205 26.24 -12.25 1.96
N LEU A 206 26.65 -11.32 1.09
CA LEU A 206 26.42 -11.40 -0.35
C LEU A 206 27.28 -12.47 -1.05
N ARG A 207 28.42 -12.84 -0.46
CA ARG A 207 29.32 -13.88 -1.00
C ARG A 207 29.01 -15.29 -0.52
N ARG A 208 28.18 -15.48 0.51
CA ARG A 208 27.78 -16.83 0.96
C ARG A 208 26.92 -17.51 -0.10
N SER A 209 27.28 -18.71 -0.53
CA SER A 209 26.62 -19.43 -1.62
C SER A 209 25.17 -19.79 -1.36
N TRP A 210 24.73 -19.87 -0.10
CA TRP A 210 23.34 -20.17 0.27
C TRP A 210 22.46 -18.92 0.31
N PHE A 211 22.98 -17.73 0.67
CA PHE A 211 22.22 -16.50 0.80
C PHE A 211 21.53 -16.11 -0.52
N PRO A 212 22.22 -16.11 -1.69
CA PRO A 212 21.54 -15.82 -2.97
C PRO A 212 20.50 -16.87 -3.40
N LYS A 213 20.59 -18.11 -2.86
CA LYS A 213 19.62 -19.18 -3.21
C LYS A 213 18.31 -19.06 -2.42
N PHE A 214 18.39 -18.71 -1.13
CA PHE A 214 17.23 -18.63 -0.23
C PHE A 214 16.61 -17.23 -0.18
N LEU A 215 17.33 -16.18 -0.57
CA LEU A 215 16.84 -14.81 -0.57
C LEU A 215 15.48 -14.66 -1.28
N PRO A 216 15.27 -15.18 -2.50
CA PRO A 216 13.98 -15.03 -3.16
C PRO A 216 12.82 -15.67 -2.37
N TRP A 217 13.04 -16.82 -1.74
CA TRP A 217 12.02 -17.48 -0.93
C TRP A 217 11.67 -16.69 0.33
N GLY A 218 12.67 -16.17 1.03
CA GLY A 218 12.45 -15.28 2.18
C GLY A 218 11.65 -14.02 1.79
N LEU A 219 11.95 -13.45 0.62
CA LEU A 219 11.23 -12.28 0.09
C LEU A 219 9.79 -12.58 -0.35
N ILE A 220 9.46 -13.84 -0.68
CA ILE A 220 8.09 -14.26 -0.98
C ILE A 220 7.30 -14.49 0.32
N VAL A 221 7.92 -15.08 1.32
CA VAL A 221 7.29 -15.40 2.61
C VAL A 221 7.05 -14.13 3.45
N LEU A 222 7.96 -13.16 3.41
CA LEU A 222 7.86 -11.92 4.20
C LEU A 222 6.52 -11.18 3.99
N PRO A 223 6.04 -10.90 2.77
CA PRO A 223 4.74 -10.28 2.57
C PRO A 223 3.58 -11.10 3.15
N VAL A 224 3.62 -12.43 3.00
CA VAL A 224 2.57 -13.29 3.57
C VAL A 224 2.52 -13.13 5.09
N LEU A 225 3.66 -13.20 5.76
CA LEU A 225 3.72 -13.11 7.23
C LEU A 225 3.32 -11.73 7.74
N VAL A 226 3.89 -10.65 7.17
CA VAL A 226 3.63 -9.28 7.63
C VAL A 226 2.19 -8.88 7.33
N SER A 227 1.68 -9.16 6.12
CA SER A 227 0.29 -8.84 5.77
C SER A 227 -0.71 -9.66 6.59
N SER A 228 -0.42 -10.93 6.90
CA SER A 228 -1.24 -11.74 7.80
C SER A 228 -1.26 -11.18 9.22
N ALA A 229 -0.10 -10.75 9.73
CA ALA A 229 -0.03 -10.12 11.04
C ALA A 229 -0.84 -8.81 11.07
N LEU A 230 -0.73 -7.96 10.05
CA LEU A 230 -1.54 -6.74 9.94
C LEU A 230 -3.04 -7.07 9.87
N ALA A 231 -3.44 -8.05 9.05
CA ALA A 231 -4.84 -8.45 8.90
C ALA A 231 -5.44 -8.93 10.24
N LEU A 232 -4.69 -9.69 11.03
CA LEU A 232 -5.16 -10.24 12.30
C LEU A 232 -5.11 -9.22 13.45
N PHE A 233 -3.99 -8.50 13.60
CA PHE A 233 -3.73 -7.69 14.80
C PHE A 233 -4.09 -6.21 14.64
N SER A 234 -4.09 -5.67 13.41
CA SER A 234 -4.38 -4.27 13.16
C SER A 234 -5.75 -4.07 12.52
N PHE A 235 -6.12 -4.91 11.57
CA PHE A 235 -7.43 -4.87 10.91
C PHE A 235 -8.47 -5.73 11.61
N HIS A 236 -8.09 -6.61 12.55
CA HIS A 236 -8.97 -7.57 13.25
C HIS A 236 -9.81 -8.44 12.30
N SER A 237 -9.25 -8.77 11.13
CA SER A 237 -9.93 -9.48 10.03
C SER A 237 -11.19 -8.76 9.49
N LEU A 238 -11.32 -7.46 9.76
CA LEU A 238 -12.41 -6.60 9.30
C LEU A 238 -12.00 -5.79 8.07
N GLY A 239 -12.98 -5.36 7.29
CA GLY A 239 -12.81 -4.31 6.30
C GLY A 239 -12.88 -2.94 6.98
N LEU A 240 -12.08 -1.99 6.50
CA LEU A 240 -12.00 -0.64 7.06
C LEU A 240 -12.69 0.40 6.17
N VAL A 241 -13.13 0.01 4.98
CA VAL A 241 -13.86 0.86 4.04
C VAL A 241 -15.06 0.09 3.47
N GLU A 242 -16.02 0.84 2.94
CA GLU A 242 -17.30 0.32 2.46
C GLU A 242 -17.14 -0.69 1.32
N ASP A 243 -16.16 -0.47 0.43
CA ASP A 243 -15.84 -1.40 -0.65
C ASP A 243 -15.60 -2.83 -0.13
N GLU A 244 -14.86 -2.96 0.99
CA GLU A 244 -14.48 -4.26 1.57
C GLU A 244 -15.68 -4.99 2.13
N THR A 245 -16.63 -4.25 2.72
CA THR A 245 -17.92 -4.79 3.17
C THR A 245 -18.70 -5.36 1.98
N ALA A 246 -18.79 -4.61 0.88
CA ALA A 246 -19.47 -5.06 -0.32
C ALA A 246 -18.79 -6.28 -0.96
N TYR A 247 -17.46 -6.31 -1.02
CA TYR A 247 -16.72 -7.47 -1.54
C TYR A 247 -16.92 -8.72 -0.69
N LEU A 248 -16.84 -8.61 0.63
CA LEU A 248 -17.03 -9.76 1.52
C LEU A 248 -18.46 -10.25 1.48
N PHE A 249 -19.46 -9.34 1.47
CA PHE A 249 -20.86 -9.68 1.32
C PHE A 249 -21.11 -10.51 0.05
N GLN A 250 -20.60 -10.04 -1.10
CA GLN A 250 -20.77 -10.75 -2.36
C GLN A 250 -20.01 -12.08 -2.37
N ALA A 251 -18.83 -12.14 -1.77
CA ALA A 251 -18.05 -13.36 -1.64
C ALA A 251 -18.75 -14.42 -0.77
N GLN A 252 -19.40 -14.01 0.32
CA GLN A 252 -20.20 -14.88 1.16
C GLN A 252 -21.45 -15.39 0.42
N THR A 253 -22.09 -14.54 -0.38
CA THR A 253 -23.22 -14.90 -1.24
C THR A 253 -22.79 -15.95 -2.27
N PHE A 254 -21.64 -15.75 -2.94
CA PHE A 254 -21.08 -16.72 -3.89
C PHE A 254 -20.68 -18.03 -3.22
N ALA A 255 -20.06 -17.99 -2.04
CA ALA A 255 -19.69 -19.18 -1.28
C ALA A 255 -20.92 -20.00 -0.85
N ALA A 256 -22.09 -19.37 -0.70
CA ALA A 256 -23.36 -20.02 -0.45
C ALA A 256 -24.05 -20.58 -1.71
N GLY A 257 -23.44 -20.41 -2.90
CA GLY A 257 -23.98 -20.88 -4.18
C GLY A 257 -25.02 -19.96 -4.83
N HIS A 258 -25.11 -18.70 -4.38
CA HIS A 258 -26.06 -17.72 -4.88
C HIS A 258 -25.36 -16.56 -5.60
N LEU A 259 -25.99 -16.00 -6.63
CA LEU A 259 -25.53 -14.75 -7.25
C LEU A 259 -25.99 -13.54 -6.43
N MET A 260 -27.18 -13.60 -5.86
CA MET A 260 -27.76 -12.58 -5.00
C MET A 260 -28.31 -13.25 -3.74
N ALA A 261 -28.28 -12.55 -2.61
CA ALA A 261 -28.93 -13.00 -1.40
C ALA A 261 -30.47 -12.86 -1.50
N PRO A 262 -31.24 -13.61 -0.72
CA PRO A 262 -32.69 -13.45 -0.65
C PRO A 262 -33.11 -12.03 -0.31
N PRO A 263 -34.30 -11.57 -0.73
CA PRO A 263 -34.78 -10.24 -0.39
C PRO A 263 -34.92 -10.07 1.12
N LEU A 264 -34.64 -8.86 1.58
CA LEU A 264 -34.88 -8.48 2.97
C LEU A 264 -36.39 -8.52 3.27
N PRO A 265 -36.80 -8.86 4.51
CA PRO A 265 -38.19 -8.79 4.90
C PRO A 265 -38.82 -7.41 4.60
N PRO A 266 -40.09 -7.35 4.17
CA PRO A 266 -40.74 -6.10 3.84
C PRO A 266 -40.66 -5.06 4.95
N GLY A 267 -40.33 -3.81 4.60
CA GLY A 267 -40.21 -2.68 5.54
C GLY A 267 -38.96 -2.64 6.40
N THR A 268 -37.98 -3.54 6.16
CA THR A 268 -36.72 -3.55 6.94
C THR A 268 -35.53 -2.98 6.18
N ALA A 269 -35.63 -2.72 4.88
CA ALA A 269 -34.50 -2.32 4.01
C ALA A 269 -33.73 -1.11 4.51
N ASP A 270 -34.40 -0.10 5.08
CA ASP A 270 -33.73 1.09 5.62
C ASP A 270 -32.81 0.79 6.82
N ALA A 271 -33.17 -0.21 7.63
CA ALA A 271 -32.34 -0.64 8.76
C ALA A 271 -31.05 -1.34 8.31
N PHE A 272 -31.07 -1.98 7.14
CA PHE A 272 -29.91 -2.66 6.52
C PHE A 272 -29.18 -1.77 5.51
N ARG A 273 -29.63 -0.53 5.29
CA ARG A 273 -29.09 0.35 4.27
C ARG A 273 -27.60 0.62 4.51
N PHE A 274 -26.77 0.23 3.54
CA PHE A 274 -25.33 0.42 3.55
C PHE A 274 -24.84 0.82 2.16
N TYR A 275 -23.78 1.64 2.08
CA TYR A 275 -23.22 2.09 0.80
C TYR A 275 -22.70 0.88 0.01
N LEU A 276 -22.99 0.85 -1.30
CA LEU A 276 -22.69 -0.27 -2.23
C LEU A 276 -23.45 -1.58 -1.97
N LEU A 277 -24.38 -1.62 -1.03
CA LEU A 277 -25.33 -2.73 -0.90
C LEU A 277 -26.72 -2.26 -1.32
N GLN A 278 -27.35 -2.99 -2.24
CA GLN A 278 -28.70 -2.68 -2.74
C GLN A 278 -29.68 -3.77 -2.32
N ALA A 279 -30.77 -3.34 -1.72
CA ALA A 279 -31.93 -4.19 -1.40
C ALA A 279 -33.08 -3.81 -2.32
N THR A 280 -33.57 -4.81 -3.05
CA THR A 280 -34.76 -4.71 -3.90
C THR A 280 -35.88 -5.57 -3.31
N GLY A 281 -37.10 -5.48 -3.87
CA GLY A 281 -38.19 -6.40 -3.47
C GLY A 281 -37.91 -7.87 -3.78
N THR A 282 -36.91 -8.17 -4.59
CA THR A 282 -36.61 -9.53 -5.06
C THR A 282 -35.24 -10.06 -4.62
N ALA A 283 -34.32 -9.18 -4.22
CA ALA A 283 -32.95 -9.58 -3.87
C ALA A 283 -32.23 -8.55 -2.99
N TRP A 284 -31.18 -9.00 -2.31
CA TRP A 284 -30.20 -8.18 -1.62
C TRP A 284 -28.80 -8.52 -2.13
N TYR A 285 -28.03 -7.54 -2.59
CA TYR A 285 -26.75 -7.79 -3.26
C TYR A 285 -25.78 -6.61 -3.15
N ALA A 286 -24.50 -6.90 -3.37
CA ALA A 286 -23.47 -5.88 -3.49
C ALA A 286 -23.30 -5.43 -4.95
N THR A 287 -23.10 -4.13 -5.16
CA THR A 287 -23.00 -3.51 -6.49
C THR A 287 -21.61 -3.64 -7.12
N THR A 288 -20.85 -4.67 -6.72
CA THR A 288 -19.44 -4.85 -7.10
C THR A 288 -19.29 -5.71 -8.36
N SER A 289 -18.17 -5.52 -9.05
CA SER A 289 -17.75 -6.42 -10.14
C SER A 289 -17.44 -7.83 -9.61
N PRO A 290 -17.72 -8.91 -10.39
CA PRO A 290 -17.67 -10.29 -9.86
C PRO A 290 -16.27 -10.87 -9.64
N GLY A 291 -15.23 -10.34 -10.31
CA GLY A 291 -13.93 -10.99 -10.38
C GLY A 291 -13.23 -11.18 -9.04
N TRP A 292 -13.24 -10.18 -8.18
CA TRP A 292 -12.65 -10.28 -6.84
C TRP A 292 -13.53 -11.08 -5.87
N PRO A 293 -14.82 -10.82 -5.71
CA PRO A 293 -15.67 -11.63 -4.85
C PRO A 293 -15.62 -13.12 -5.16
N ALA A 294 -15.50 -13.51 -6.43
CA ALA A 294 -15.37 -14.92 -6.82
C ALA A 294 -14.08 -15.56 -6.31
N VAL A 295 -12.95 -14.84 -6.29
CA VAL A 295 -11.70 -15.36 -5.70
C VAL A 295 -11.76 -15.32 -4.18
N LEU A 296 -12.32 -14.28 -3.59
CA LEU A 296 -12.46 -14.13 -2.14
C LEU A 296 -13.41 -15.21 -1.57
N SER A 297 -14.42 -15.66 -2.33
CA SER A 297 -15.34 -16.71 -1.91
C SER A 297 -14.64 -18.03 -1.60
N ILE A 298 -13.50 -18.32 -2.26
CA ILE A 298 -12.66 -19.48 -1.93
C ILE A 298 -12.16 -19.36 -0.49
N GLY A 299 -11.67 -18.19 -0.08
CA GLY A 299 -11.26 -17.93 1.29
C GLY A 299 -12.42 -18.06 2.29
N VAL A 300 -13.62 -17.60 1.90
CA VAL A 300 -14.83 -17.72 2.72
C VAL A 300 -15.19 -19.20 2.94
N LEU A 301 -15.11 -20.05 1.92
CA LEU A 301 -15.38 -21.51 2.01
C LEU A 301 -14.47 -22.21 3.03
N PHE A 302 -13.22 -21.74 3.17
CA PHE A 302 -12.27 -22.26 4.16
C PHE A 302 -12.31 -21.52 5.51
N GLY A 303 -13.19 -20.52 5.69
CA GLY A 303 -13.24 -19.68 6.90
C GLY A 303 -12.06 -18.72 7.08
N LEU A 304 -11.28 -18.48 6.01
CA LEU A 304 -10.05 -17.70 6.02
C LEU A 304 -10.05 -16.58 4.95
N PRO A 305 -11.10 -15.75 4.82
CA PRO A 305 -11.15 -14.70 3.80
C PRO A 305 -9.99 -13.69 3.93
N TRP A 306 -9.57 -13.38 5.16
CA TRP A 306 -8.48 -12.48 5.47
C TRP A 306 -7.09 -12.96 4.97
N LEU A 307 -6.91 -14.27 4.72
CA LEU A 307 -5.63 -14.86 4.29
C LEU A 307 -5.42 -14.78 2.77
N VAL A 308 -6.49 -14.59 1.98
CA VAL A 308 -6.40 -14.62 0.51
C VAL A 308 -5.44 -13.56 -0.01
N ASN A 309 -5.61 -12.30 0.39
CA ASN A 309 -4.75 -11.21 -0.07
C ASN A 309 -3.28 -11.32 0.41
N PRO A 310 -2.94 -11.70 1.65
CA PRO A 310 -1.57 -12.01 2.04
C PRO A 310 -0.88 -13.03 1.12
N LEU A 311 -1.57 -14.11 0.74
CA LEU A 311 -1.03 -15.11 -0.20
C LEU A 311 -0.82 -14.51 -1.59
N LEU A 312 -1.75 -13.68 -2.09
CA LEU A 312 -1.62 -12.99 -3.37
C LEU A 312 -0.46 -11.95 -3.33
N GLY A 313 -0.22 -11.30 -2.19
CA GLY A 313 0.94 -10.42 -1.99
C GLY A 313 2.28 -11.15 -2.18
N GLY A 314 2.44 -12.30 -1.52
CA GLY A 314 3.62 -13.16 -1.72
C GLY A 314 3.76 -13.67 -3.15
N LEU A 315 2.64 -14.10 -3.76
CA LEU A 315 2.59 -14.54 -5.16
C LEU A 315 2.97 -13.42 -6.13
N SER A 316 2.59 -12.16 -5.85
CA SER A 316 2.99 -11.00 -6.65
C SER A 316 4.50 -10.81 -6.68
N VAL A 317 5.18 -10.94 -5.53
CA VAL A 317 6.64 -10.87 -5.46
C VAL A 317 7.29 -12.01 -6.24
N PHE A 318 6.76 -13.24 -6.13
CA PHE A 318 7.24 -14.40 -6.89
C PHE A 318 7.13 -14.20 -8.40
N LEU A 319 5.93 -13.85 -8.88
CA LEU A 319 5.66 -13.64 -10.31
C LEU A 319 6.51 -12.50 -10.88
N GLY A 320 6.59 -11.38 -10.14
CA GLY A 320 7.40 -10.22 -10.53
C GLY A 320 8.89 -10.55 -10.60
N HIS A 321 9.45 -11.26 -9.60
CA HIS A 321 10.83 -11.72 -9.63
C HIS A 321 11.12 -12.60 -10.84
N ARG A 322 10.22 -13.56 -11.15
CA ARG A 322 10.35 -14.43 -12.33
C ARG A 322 10.29 -13.65 -13.64
N LEU A 323 9.36 -12.69 -13.72
CA LEU A 323 9.20 -11.82 -14.88
C LEU A 323 10.45 -10.97 -15.12
N VAL A 324 10.92 -10.25 -14.10
CA VAL A 324 12.09 -9.36 -14.22
C VAL A 324 13.37 -10.16 -14.52
N THR A 325 13.54 -11.34 -13.89
CA THR A 325 14.67 -12.25 -14.23
C THR A 325 14.67 -12.61 -15.70
N ARG A 326 13.50 -12.80 -16.32
CA ARG A 326 13.37 -13.20 -17.73
C ARG A 326 13.54 -12.03 -18.70
N LEU A 327 13.08 -10.84 -18.30
CA LEU A 327 13.10 -9.64 -19.17
C LEU A 327 14.38 -8.80 -19.03
N SER A 328 15.13 -8.96 -17.93
CA SER A 328 16.38 -8.27 -17.66
C SER A 328 17.42 -9.26 -17.12
N ASP A 329 17.69 -9.24 -15.83
CA ASP A 329 18.70 -10.06 -15.18
C ASP A 329 18.32 -10.37 -13.71
N ARG A 330 19.08 -11.30 -13.11
CA ARG A 330 18.81 -11.75 -11.72
C ARG A 330 19.08 -10.66 -10.68
N MET A 331 20.03 -9.76 -10.92
CA MET A 331 20.35 -8.68 -9.98
C MET A 331 19.20 -7.68 -9.92
N THR A 332 18.71 -7.21 -11.07
CA THR A 332 17.54 -6.34 -11.19
C THR A 332 16.31 -6.99 -10.56
N ALA A 333 16.10 -8.31 -10.78
CA ALA A 333 14.99 -9.04 -10.18
C ALA A 333 15.09 -9.14 -8.65
N ASN A 334 16.29 -9.34 -8.10
CA ASN A 334 16.48 -9.37 -6.65
C ASN A 334 16.22 -8.01 -6.00
N ILE A 335 16.69 -6.91 -6.61
CA ILE A 335 16.39 -5.55 -6.13
C ILE A 335 14.89 -5.28 -6.19
N PHE A 336 14.24 -5.59 -7.32
CA PHE A 336 12.79 -5.51 -7.46
C PHE A 336 12.06 -6.28 -6.34
N ALA A 337 12.47 -7.53 -6.07
CA ALA A 337 11.85 -8.36 -5.04
C ALA A 337 12.03 -7.80 -3.63
N VAL A 338 13.20 -7.24 -3.31
CA VAL A 338 13.43 -6.54 -2.02
C VAL A 338 12.49 -5.35 -1.90
N LEU A 339 12.43 -4.49 -2.92
CA LEU A 339 11.57 -3.30 -2.95
C LEU A 339 10.09 -3.67 -2.77
N MET A 340 9.62 -4.68 -3.49
CA MET A 340 8.23 -5.14 -3.38
C MET A 340 7.95 -5.78 -2.02
N ALA A 341 8.81 -6.69 -1.55
CA ALA A 341 8.58 -7.44 -0.32
C ALA A 341 8.61 -6.57 0.95
N THR A 342 9.32 -5.45 0.94
CA THR A 342 9.41 -4.51 2.07
C THR A 342 8.52 -3.27 1.88
N SER A 343 7.76 -3.20 0.80
CA SER A 343 6.89 -2.07 0.49
C SER A 343 5.69 -1.98 1.44
N PRO A 344 5.53 -0.92 2.24
CA PRO A 344 4.32 -0.71 3.03
C PRO A 344 3.07 -0.72 2.17
N TRP A 345 3.12 -0.16 0.96
CA TRP A 345 1.98 -0.13 0.06
C TRP A 345 1.53 -1.54 -0.37
N LEU A 346 2.48 -2.45 -0.69
CA LEU A 346 2.14 -3.86 -0.93
C LEU A 346 1.59 -4.53 0.33
N LEU A 347 2.30 -4.38 1.46
CA LEU A 347 2.05 -5.12 2.68
C LEU A 347 0.70 -4.75 3.32
N THR A 348 0.38 -3.46 3.39
CA THR A 348 -0.90 -2.99 3.94
C THR A 348 -2.08 -3.27 3.00
N THR A 349 -1.89 -3.08 1.69
CA THR A 349 -2.94 -3.44 0.71
C THR A 349 -3.22 -4.94 0.71
N SER A 350 -2.19 -5.78 0.85
CA SER A 350 -2.34 -7.23 0.97
C SER A 350 -2.90 -7.68 2.33
N ALA A 351 -2.93 -6.82 3.35
CA ALA A 351 -3.61 -7.11 4.61
C ALA A 351 -5.12 -6.85 4.56
N SER A 352 -5.58 -6.09 3.57
CA SER A 352 -6.97 -5.65 3.39
C SER A 352 -7.79 -6.67 2.57
N LEU A 353 -9.10 -6.47 2.50
CA LEU A 353 -10.00 -7.24 1.62
C LEU A 353 -10.20 -6.57 0.24
N MET A 354 -9.30 -5.66 -0.15
CA MET A 354 -9.37 -4.92 -1.41
C MET A 354 -8.97 -5.76 -2.62
N THR A 355 -9.44 -5.39 -3.80
CA THR A 355 -9.22 -6.07 -5.10
C THR A 355 -7.76 -6.04 -5.60
N HIS A 356 -6.95 -5.15 -5.06
CA HIS A 356 -5.67 -4.70 -5.62
C HIS A 356 -4.59 -5.78 -5.66
N ALA A 357 -4.51 -6.65 -4.63
CA ALA A 357 -3.54 -7.75 -4.60
C ALA A 357 -3.81 -8.77 -5.72
N LEU A 358 -5.10 -9.08 -5.98
CA LEU A 358 -5.48 -9.92 -7.11
C LEU A 358 -5.11 -9.26 -8.44
N SER A 359 -5.35 -7.97 -8.60
CA SER A 359 -4.99 -7.23 -9.82
C SER A 359 -3.51 -7.36 -10.14
N LEU A 360 -2.61 -7.22 -9.16
CA LEU A 360 -1.17 -7.43 -9.38
C LEU A 360 -0.83 -8.85 -9.84
N VAL A 361 -1.42 -9.86 -9.25
CA VAL A 361 -1.20 -11.26 -9.64
C VAL A 361 -1.63 -11.49 -11.08
N LEU A 362 -2.79 -10.98 -11.48
CA LEU A 362 -3.32 -11.11 -12.84
C LEU A 362 -2.43 -10.39 -13.85
N ILE A 363 -1.98 -9.17 -13.54
CA ILE A 363 -1.06 -8.39 -14.39
C ILE A 363 0.28 -9.12 -14.54
N LEU A 364 0.93 -9.43 -13.43
CA LEU A 364 2.26 -10.07 -13.45
C LEU A 364 2.23 -11.48 -14.02
N GLY A 365 1.16 -12.22 -13.76
CA GLY A 365 0.93 -13.55 -14.35
C GLY A 365 0.76 -13.47 -15.87
N SER A 366 -0.06 -12.53 -16.35
CA SER A 366 -0.24 -12.31 -17.79
C SER A 366 1.08 -11.91 -18.47
N TRP A 367 1.81 -10.93 -17.91
CA TRP A 367 3.10 -10.50 -18.48
C TRP A 367 4.15 -11.60 -18.46
N LEU A 368 4.19 -12.44 -17.42
CA LEU A 368 5.07 -13.61 -17.37
C LEU A 368 4.71 -14.62 -18.46
N LEU A 369 3.42 -14.90 -18.68
CA LEU A 369 2.97 -15.77 -19.77
C LEU A 369 3.33 -15.20 -21.14
N LEU A 370 3.20 -13.88 -21.35
CA LEU A 370 3.61 -13.21 -22.58
C LEU A 370 5.13 -13.29 -22.80
N ALA A 371 5.94 -13.11 -21.76
CA ALA A 371 7.39 -13.27 -21.83
C ALA A 371 7.77 -14.72 -22.18
N VAL A 372 7.09 -15.72 -21.59
CA VAL A 372 7.25 -17.14 -21.92
C VAL A 372 6.83 -17.43 -23.36
N ALA A 373 5.72 -16.81 -23.80
CA ALA A 373 5.23 -16.97 -25.18
C ALA A 373 6.23 -16.47 -26.21
N ARG A 374 6.82 -15.29 -25.98
CA ARG A 374 7.90 -14.74 -26.83
C ARG A 374 9.04 -15.74 -26.99
N ASP A 375 9.55 -16.28 -25.88
CA ASP A 375 10.70 -17.20 -25.93
C ASP A 375 10.33 -18.50 -26.63
N ARG A 376 9.11 -19.02 -26.44
CA ARG A 376 8.61 -20.22 -27.14
C ARG A 376 8.41 -19.99 -28.63
N TYR A 377 7.93 -18.80 -29.01
CA TYR A 377 7.74 -18.40 -30.40
C TYR A 377 9.09 -18.33 -31.12
N VAL A 378 10.08 -17.66 -30.50
CA VAL A 378 11.46 -17.59 -31.07
C VAL A 378 12.09 -18.98 -31.20
N ALA A 379 11.78 -19.91 -30.28
CA ALA A 379 12.22 -21.30 -30.34
C ALA A 379 11.40 -22.19 -31.34
N GLY A 380 10.53 -21.60 -32.16
CA GLY A 380 9.71 -22.32 -33.15
C GLY A 380 8.53 -23.12 -32.55
N ARG A 381 8.27 -23.00 -31.25
CA ARG A 381 7.20 -23.72 -30.51
C ARG A 381 5.88 -22.96 -30.55
N VAL A 382 5.37 -22.71 -31.75
CA VAL A 382 4.26 -21.79 -32.02
C VAL A 382 2.97 -22.17 -31.26
N ARG A 383 2.57 -23.46 -31.26
CA ARG A 383 1.36 -23.91 -30.49
C ARG A 383 1.47 -23.60 -29.00
N LYS A 384 2.64 -23.86 -28.39
CA LYS A 384 2.86 -23.55 -26.96
C LYS A 384 2.89 -22.05 -26.69
N ALA A 385 3.37 -21.24 -27.65
CA ALA A 385 3.30 -19.79 -27.58
C ALA A 385 1.85 -19.31 -27.62
N ALA A 386 1.02 -19.81 -28.54
CA ALA A 386 -0.40 -19.47 -28.65
C ALA A 386 -1.19 -19.80 -27.37
N MET A 387 -0.94 -20.96 -26.77
CA MET A 387 -1.55 -21.34 -25.49
C MET A 387 -1.18 -20.36 -24.35
N CYS A 388 0.09 -19.93 -24.29
CA CYS A 388 0.53 -18.95 -23.28
C CYS A 388 -0.10 -17.57 -23.53
N VAL A 389 -0.20 -17.15 -24.79
CA VAL A 389 -0.82 -15.89 -25.16
C VAL A 389 -2.32 -15.90 -24.84
N PHE A 390 -3.02 -16.99 -25.14
CA PHE A 390 -4.43 -17.16 -24.78
C PHE A 390 -4.64 -17.14 -23.25
N GLY A 391 -3.81 -17.87 -22.49
CA GLY A 391 -3.82 -17.85 -21.03
C GLY A 391 -3.55 -16.45 -20.44
N ALA A 392 -2.64 -15.68 -21.06
CA ALA A 392 -2.40 -14.29 -20.71
C ALA A 392 -3.65 -13.42 -20.94
N GLY A 393 -4.36 -13.66 -22.05
CA GLY A 393 -5.65 -13.02 -22.33
C GLY A 393 -6.73 -13.35 -21.29
N LEU A 394 -6.84 -14.62 -20.87
CA LEU A 394 -7.79 -15.01 -19.81
C LEU A 394 -7.52 -14.25 -18.50
N LEU A 395 -6.26 -14.12 -18.10
CA LEU A 395 -5.90 -13.34 -16.90
C LEU A 395 -6.27 -11.85 -17.05
N MET A 396 -6.12 -11.26 -18.25
CA MET A 396 -6.54 -9.88 -18.50
C MET A 396 -8.05 -9.74 -18.54
N GLY A 397 -8.79 -10.70 -19.10
CA GLY A 397 -10.25 -10.74 -19.01
C GLY A 397 -10.73 -10.84 -17.56
N TRP A 398 -10.03 -11.61 -16.71
CA TRP A 398 -10.35 -11.65 -15.28
C TRP A 398 -10.00 -10.34 -14.57
N LEU A 399 -8.91 -9.67 -14.97
CA LEU A 399 -8.60 -8.32 -14.48
C LEU A 399 -9.71 -7.33 -14.81
N PHE A 400 -10.27 -7.40 -16.02
CA PHE A 400 -11.42 -6.59 -16.42
C PHE A 400 -12.64 -6.86 -15.52
N LEU A 401 -12.95 -8.12 -15.20
CA LEU A 401 -14.00 -8.49 -14.25
C LEU A 401 -13.72 -8.05 -12.82
N THR A 402 -12.48 -7.72 -12.48
CA THR A 402 -12.06 -7.28 -11.15
C THR A 402 -11.99 -5.76 -11.06
N ARG A 403 -11.33 -5.14 -12.03
CA ARG A 403 -11.09 -3.70 -12.18
C ARG A 403 -11.06 -3.36 -13.67
N ALA A 404 -12.20 -2.92 -14.19
CA ALA A 404 -12.42 -2.77 -15.61
C ALA A 404 -11.43 -1.80 -16.29
N LEU A 405 -11.15 -0.64 -15.68
CA LEU A 405 -10.25 0.36 -16.24
C LEU A 405 -8.82 -0.17 -16.40
N GLU A 406 -8.27 -0.79 -15.35
CA GLU A 406 -6.94 -1.39 -15.40
C GLU A 406 -6.89 -2.55 -16.41
N GLY A 407 -7.96 -3.33 -16.49
CA GLY A 407 -8.10 -4.40 -17.48
C GLY A 407 -8.02 -3.88 -18.92
N VAL A 408 -8.72 -2.77 -19.21
CA VAL A 408 -8.69 -2.12 -20.54
C VAL A 408 -7.32 -1.51 -20.83
N VAL A 409 -6.78 -0.69 -19.92
CA VAL A 409 -5.52 0.04 -20.15
C VAL A 409 -4.34 -0.92 -20.29
N ILE A 410 -4.16 -1.82 -19.31
CA ILE A 410 -3.03 -2.77 -19.31
C ILE A 410 -3.24 -3.84 -20.38
N GLY A 411 -4.47 -4.27 -20.58
CA GLY A 411 -4.82 -5.23 -21.62
C GLY A 411 -4.47 -4.72 -23.02
N THR A 412 -4.82 -3.47 -23.32
CA THR A 412 -4.49 -2.81 -24.58
C THR A 412 -2.98 -2.65 -24.77
N LEU A 413 -2.26 -2.16 -23.75
CA LEU A 413 -0.80 -2.02 -23.80
C LEU A 413 -0.11 -3.38 -23.98
N SER A 414 -0.63 -4.44 -23.38
CA SER A 414 -0.12 -5.80 -23.54
C SER A 414 -0.37 -6.33 -24.95
N GLY A 415 -1.53 -6.06 -25.55
CA GLY A 415 -1.85 -6.36 -26.94
C GLY A 415 -0.92 -5.64 -27.94
N ILE A 416 -0.70 -4.34 -27.72
CA ILE A 416 0.25 -3.55 -28.52
C ILE A 416 1.67 -4.12 -28.39
N TRP A 417 2.09 -4.51 -27.19
CA TRP A 417 3.40 -5.13 -26.96
C TRP A 417 3.57 -6.44 -27.74
N ILE A 418 2.54 -7.30 -27.81
CA ILE A 418 2.57 -8.55 -28.60
C ILE A 418 2.84 -8.23 -30.07
N VAL A 419 2.09 -7.28 -30.66
CA VAL A 419 2.23 -6.86 -32.05
C VAL A 419 3.64 -6.30 -32.31
N TRP A 420 4.12 -5.44 -31.40
CA TRP A 420 5.42 -4.79 -31.52
C TRP A 420 6.60 -5.77 -31.42
N VAL A 421 6.54 -6.73 -30.49
CA VAL A 421 7.65 -7.67 -30.21
C VAL A 421 7.68 -8.81 -31.23
N LEU A 422 6.54 -9.35 -31.61
CA LEU A 422 6.45 -10.49 -32.52
C LEU A 422 6.43 -10.09 -34.01
N ARG A 423 6.23 -8.78 -34.29
CA ARG A 423 6.21 -8.20 -35.65
C ARG A 423 5.22 -8.89 -36.60
N ALA A 424 5.32 -8.65 -37.91
CA ALA A 424 4.37 -9.15 -38.91
C ALA A 424 4.14 -10.67 -38.89
N LYS A 425 5.19 -11.48 -38.64
CA LYS A 425 5.10 -12.95 -38.64
C LYS A 425 4.39 -13.55 -37.45
N GLY A 426 4.31 -12.81 -36.31
CA GLY A 426 3.73 -13.32 -35.07
C GLY A 426 2.53 -12.50 -34.56
N MET A 427 2.19 -11.41 -35.24
CA MET A 427 1.14 -10.51 -34.75
C MET A 427 -0.25 -11.17 -34.70
N TRP A 428 -0.49 -12.23 -35.49
CA TRP A 428 -1.73 -13.02 -35.41
C TRP A 428 -1.96 -13.65 -34.02
N LEU A 429 -0.90 -13.85 -33.22
CA LEU A 429 -1.03 -14.27 -31.82
C LEU A 429 -1.80 -13.27 -30.97
N ALA A 430 -1.85 -11.99 -31.35
CA ALA A 430 -2.69 -11.01 -30.71
C ALA A 430 -4.19 -11.36 -30.77
N LEU A 431 -4.63 -12.10 -31.80
CA LEU A 431 -6.01 -12.61 -31.89
C LEU A 431 -6.28 -13.65 -30.80
N PHE A 432 -5.32 -14.54 -30.50
CA PHE A 432 -5.46 -15.48 -29.38
C PHE A 432 -5.47 -14.77 -28.04
N TYR A 433 -4.71 -13.70 -27.88
CA TYR A 433 -4.75 -12.85 -26.71
C TYR A 433 -6.14 -12.20 -26.56
N GLY A 434 -6.63 -11.55 -27.61
CA GLY A 434 -7.95 -10.95 -27.63
C GLY A 434 -9.06 -11.97 -27.36
N ALA A 435 -8.98 -13.16 -27.97
CA ALA A 435 -9.92 -14.25 -27.71
C ALA A 435 -9.93 -14.68 -26.23
N GLY A 436 -8.75 -14.76 -25.59
CA GLY A 436 -8.66 -15.00 -24.14
C GLY A 436 -9.29 -13.88 -23.31
N CYS A 437 -9.00 -12.61 -23.64
CA CYS A 437 -9.63 -11.46 -22.98
C CYS A 437 -11.15 -11.50 -23.07
N VAL A 438 -11.68 -11.75 -24.27
CA VAL A 438 -13.13 -11.80 -24.51
C VAL A 438 -13.75 -13.03 -23.84
N ALA A 439 -13.14 -14.20 -23.94
CA ALA A 439 -13.68 -15.43 -23.35
C ALA A 439 -13.92 -15.32 -21.84
N CYS A 440 -13.08 -14.56 -21.14
CA CYS A 440 -13.25 -14.32 -19.72
C CYS A 440 -14.01 -13.01 -19.44
N GLY A 441 -13.63 -11.91 -20.08
CA GLY A 441 -14.19 -10.58 -19.84
C GLY A 441 -15.68 -10.47 -20.22
N ALA A 442 -16.13 -11.22 -21.23
CA ALA A 442 -17.51 -11.24 -21.65
C ALA A 442 -18.50 -11.79 -20.59
N LEU A 443 -18.00 -12.45 -19.54
CA LEU A 443 -18.83 -12.88 -18.40
C LEU A 443 -19.47 -11.70 -17.66
N ILE A 444 -19.01 -10.48 -17.90
CA ILE A 444 -19.64 -9.28 -17.35
C ILE A 444 -21.07 -9.07 -17.89
N PHE A 445 -21.34 -9.43 -19.15
CA PHE A 445 -22.63 -9.21 -19.77
C PHE A 445 -23.76 -10.04 -19.14
N PRO A 446 -23.67 -11.39 -18.99
CA PRO A 446 -24.68 -12.14 -18.27
C PRO A 446 -24.74 -11.75 -16.78
N TYR A 447 -23.63 -11.34 -16.16
CA TYR A 447 -23.64 -10.83 -14.80
C TYR A 447 -24.50 -9.55 -14.70
N ASN A 448 -24.22 -8.54 -15.52
CA ASN A 448 -24.98 -7.31 -15.55
C ASN A 448 -26.46 -7.56 -15.83
N MET A 449 -26.76 -8.37 -16.86
CA MET A 449 -28.14 -8.74 -17.22
C MET A 449 -28.93 -9.29 -16.03
N GLN A 450 -28.30 -10.11 -15.19
CA GLN A 450 -28.94 -10.70 -14.02
C GLN A 450 -29.23 -9.66 -12.92
N PHE A 451 -28.39 -8.63 -12.76
CA PHE A 451 -28.51 -7.65 -11.69
C PHE A 451 -29.31 -6.40 -12.09
N THR A 452 -29.20 -5.95 -13.34
CA THR A 452 -29.79 -4.69 -13.81
C THR A 452 -30.84 -4.87 -14.89
N GLY A 453 -30.92 -6.05 -15.52
CA GLY A 453 -31.76 -6.29 -16.70
C GLY A 453 -31.13 -5.76 -18.00
N ASP A 454 -29.98 -5.10 -17.95
CA ASP A 454 -29.24 -4.58 -19.11
C ASP A 454 -27.79 -5.12 -19.10
N PRO A 455 -27.33 -5.84 -20.15
CA PRO A 455 -25.99 -6.40 -20.19
C PRO A 455 -24.88 -5.36 -20.19
N LEU A 456 -25.15 -4.12 -20.57
CA LEU A 456 -24.17 -3.03 -20.62
C LEU A 456 -24.14 -2.16 -19.36
N LEU A 457 -25.19 -2.21 -18.54
CA LEU A 457 -25.30 -1.42 -17.32
C LEU A 457 -24.77 -2.21 -16.13
N THR A 458 -23.64 -1.75 -15.56
CA THR A 458 -23.09 -2.40 -14.37
C THR A 458 -23.94 -2.14 -13.13
N PRO A 459 -23.99 -3.08 -12.15
CA PRO A 459 -24.70 -2.86 -10.88
C PRO A 459 -24.27 -1.57 -10.16
N LEU A 460 -22.96 -1.24 -10.22
CA LEU A 460 -22.42 -0.01 -9.62
C LEU A 460 -22.97 1.23 -10.31
N ALA A 461 -22.97 1.26 -11.65
CA ALA A 461 -23.48 2.41 -12.40
C ALA A 461 -24.98 2.61 -12.15
N ALA A 462 -25.80 1.53 -12.16
CA ALA A 462 -27.19 1.58 -11.81
C ALA A 462 -27.42 2.15 -10.40
N TYR A 463 -26.67 1.64 -9.42
CA TYR A 463 -26.75 2.10 -8.03
C TYR A 463 -26.37 3.59 -7.88
N LEU A 464 -25.28 4.03 -8.51
CA LEU A 464 -24.83 5.42 -8.41
C LEU A 464 -25.81 6.38 -9.10
N THR A 465 -26.43 5.99 -10.22
CA THR A 465 -27.48 6.79 -10.86
C THR A 465 -28.66 7.01 -9.91
N ASP A 466 -29.07 6.00 -9.15
CA ASP A 466 -30.14 6.12 -8.16
C ASP A 466 -29.76 6.99 -6.96
N VAL A 467 -28.51 6.89 -6.48
CA VAL A 467 -28.05 7.58 -5.27
C VAL A 467 -27.61 9.01 -5.55
N TRP A 468 -26.92 9.25 -6.66
CA TRP A 468 -26.35 10.57 -7.00
C TRP A 468 -27.29 11.46 -7.81
N LYS A 469 -28.27 10.91 -8.51
CA LYS A 469 -29.37 11.59 -9.26
C LYS A 469 -28.93 12.67 -10.24
N GLU A 470 -28.21 13.71 -9.79
CA GLU A 470 -27.85 14.91 -10.57
C GLU A 470 -26.38 14.90 -11.04
N THR A 471 -25.60 13.95 -10.57
CA THR A 471 -24.18 13.83 -10.90
C THR A 471 -23.85 12.42 -11.39
N SER A 472 -22.67 12.23 -11.97
CA SER A 472 -22.24 10.96 -12.54
C SER A 472 -20.85 10.55 -12.07
N ASN A 473 -20.58 9.24 -12.07
CA ASN A 473 -19.25 8.69 -11.81
C ASN A 473 -18.46 8.47 -13.12
N ASP A 474 -18.66 9.34 -14.09
CA ASP A 474 -18.02 9.23 -15.40
C ASP A 474 -16.57 9.69 -15.41
N PHE A 475 -15.86 9.31 -16.45
CA PHE A 475 -14.56 9.84 -16.79
C PHE A 475 -14.69 11.15 -17.59
N GLY A 476 -13.76 12.06 -17.37
CA GLY A 476 -13.69 13.33 -18.08
C GLY A 476 -13.88 14.52 -17.15
N PHE A 477 -14.16 15.67 -17.74
CA PHE A 477 -14.33 16.92 -17.02
C PHE A 477 -15.75 17.46 -17.23
N GLY A 478 -16.34 18.01 -16.20
CA GLY A 478 -17.66 18.61 -16.27
C GLY A 478 -18.22 18.98 -14.90
N PRO A 479 -19.21 19.89 -14.86
CA PRO A 479 -19.80 20.35 -13.60
C PRO A 479 -20.64 19.27 -12.88
N HIS A 480 -21.00 18.21 -13.57
CA HIS A 480 -21.80 17.09 -13.03
C HIS A 480 -21.00 15.80 -12.91
N VAL A 481 -19.68 15.83 -13.12
CA VAL A 481 -18.79 14.68 -12.95
C VAL A 481 -18.28 14.65 -11.52
N GLY A 482 -18.50 13.56 -10.80
CA GLY A 482 -18.13 13.42 -9.40
C GLY A 482 -19.35 13.26 -8.48
N PRO A 483 -19.14 13.13 -7.16
CA PRO A 483 -20.22 12.94 -6.19
C PRO A 483 -21.07 14.21 -6.01
N PRO A 484 -22.32 14.06 -5.53
CA PRO A 484 -23.11 15.22 -5.14
C PRO A 484 -22.43 15.99 -3.99
N ALA A 485 -22.76 17.28 -3.85
CA ALA A 485 -22.24 18.12 -2.78
C ALA A 485 -22.41 17.45 -1.40
N GLY A 486 -21.33 17.43 -0.60
CA GLY A 486 -21.29 16.78 0.72
C GLY A 486 -20.23 15.68 0.88
N TRP A 487 -19.46 15.36 -0.14
CA TRP A 487 -18.27 14.52 -0.05
C TRP A 487 -16.98 15.33 0.21
N ALA A 488 -17.12 16.47 0.86
CA ALA A 488 -16.10 17.51 0.99
C ALA A 488 -14.73 17.05 1.52
N GLU A 489 -14.68 15.94 2.25
CA GLU A 489 -13.40 15.36 2.70
C GLU A 489 -12.71 14.54 1.61
N LEU A 490 -13.46 14.02 0.65
CA LEU A 490 -12.95 13.15 -0.42
C LEU A 490 -12.86 13.87 -1.76
N ASP A 491 -13.76 14.84 -1.97
CA ASP A 491 -13.85 15.69 -3.13
C ASP A 491 -14.12 17.13 -2.65
N LEU A 492 -13.16 18.01 -2.88
CA LEU A 492 -13.15 19.37 -2.33
C LEU A 492 -13.98 20.34 -3.19
N TRP A 493 -14.27 20.00 -4.43
CA TRP A 493 -14.97 20.85 -5.37
C TRP A 493 -16.13 20.10 -6.05
N PRO A 494 -17.24 20.78 -6.32
CA PRO A 494 -18.31 20.20 -7.12
C PRO A 494 -17.88 20.08 -8.60
N GLY A 495 -18.16 18.96 -9.22
CA GLY A 495 -17.73 18.66 -10.57
C GLY A 495 -16.28 18.22 -10.64
N HIS A 496 -15.75 18.05 -11.88
CA HIS A 496 -14.36 17.73 -12.11
C HIS A 496 -13.76 18.65 -13.18
N SER A 497 -12.61 19.24 -12.89
CA SER A 497 -11.93 20.17 -13.79
C SER A 497 -10.49 19.71 -14.09
N PRO A 498 -9.87 20.19 -15.21
CA PRO A 498 -8.45 19.91 -15.47
C PRO A 498 -7.51 20.38 -14.36
N LEU A 499 -7.84 21.49 -13.67
CA LEU A 499 -7.05 21.99 -12.55
C LEU A 499 -7.14 21.02 -11.36
N GLU A 500 -8.32 20.56 -11.03
CA GLU A 500 -8.54 19.55 -9.99
C GLU A 500 -7.84 18.23 -10.33
N GLY A 501 -7.93 17.75 -11.58
CA GLY A 501 -7.18 16.59 -12.05
C GLY A 501 -5.67 16.75 -11.81
N LEU A 502 -5.10 17.95 -12.06
CA LEU A 502 -3.69 18.22 -11.78
C LEU A 502 -3.38 18.20 -10.27
N ILE A 503 -4.25 18.79 -9.44
CA ILE A 503 -4.10 18.79 -7.97
C ILE A 503 -4.15 17.35 -7.45
N ASN A 504 -5.11 16.54 -7.92
CA ASN A 504 -5.24 15.13 -7.58
C ASN A 504 -3.98 14.33 -7.97
N MET A 505 -3.36 14.63 -9.10
CA MET A 505 -2.09 14.02 -9.50
C MET A 505 -0.94 14.41 -8.56
N VAL A 506 -0.83 15.68 -8.15
CA VAL A 506 0.19 16.13 -7.19
C VAL A 506 0.01 15.40 -5.86
N ASP A 507 -1.20 15.32 -5.35
CA ASP A 507 -1.52 14.62 -4.11
C ASP A 507 -1.24 13.11 -4.21
N GLY A 508 -1.55 12.50 -5.35
CA GLY A 508 -1.22 11.11 -5.64
C GLY A 508 0.30 10.85 -5.65
N ILE A 509 1.09 11.72 -6.27
CA ILE A 509 2.56 11.64 -6.28
C ILE A 509 3.11 11.80 -4.86
N ARG A 510 2.57 12.74 -4.08
CA ARG A 510 2.94 12.90 -2.67
C ARG A 510 2.65 11.64 -1.87
N SER A 511 1.46 11.06 -2.05
CA SER A 511 1.07 9.83 -1.38
C SER A 511 1.98 8.65 -1.78
N LEU A 512 2.34 8.51 -3.07
CA LEU A 512 3.36 7.54 -3.51
C LEU A 512 4.70 7.78 -2.83
N ASN A 513 5.14 9.04 -2.74
CA ASN A 513 6.42 9.39 -2.15
C ASN A 513 6.49 9.04 -0.65
N LEU A 514 5.36 9.04 0.04
CA LEU A 514 5.25 8.61 1.45
C LEU A 514 5.11 7.09 1.58
N GLU A 515 4.13 6.51 0.87
CA GLU A 515 3.58 5.18 1.18
C GLU A 515 4.24 4.03 0.40
N MET A 516 4.82 4.29 -0.79
CA MET A 516 5.26 3.21 -1.69
C MET A 516 6.33 2.32 -1.06
N PHE A 517 7.37 2.92 -0.46
CA PHE A 517 8.44 2.21 0.23
C PHE A 517 8.61 2.65 1.68
N GLY A 518 7.88 3.68 2.14
CA GLY A 518 7.92 4.16 3.51
C GLY A 518 9.27 4.73 3.95
N TRP A 519 10.07 5.26 3.02
CA TRP A 519 11.40 5.81 3.31
C TRP A 519 11.33 7.27 3.72
N SER A 520 12.03 7.63 4.77
CA SER A 520 12.12 9.01 5.25
C SER A 520 12.74 9.99 4.24
N ALA A 521 13.64 9.50 3.38
CA ALA A 521 14.22 10.27 2.26
C ALA A 521 13.27 10.38 1.04
N GLY A 522 12.09 9.79 1.10
CA GLY A 522 11.12 9.70 0.00
C GLY A 522 11.23 8.41 -0.82
N SER A 523 10.09 7.76 -1.02
CA SER A 523 9.99 6.49 -1.75
C SER A 523 10.33 6.63 -3.24
N LEU A 524 10.13 7.82 -3.83
CA LEU A 524 10.39 8.07 -5.24
C LEU A 524 11.87 8.41 -5.53
N LEU A 525 12.74 8.48 -4.52
CA LEU A 525 14.16 8.83 -4.67
C LEU A 525 14.84 8.04 -5.80
N LEU A 526 14.69 6.73 -5.82
CA LEU A 526 15.33 5.90 -6.85
C LEU A 526 14.66 6.00 -8.22
N VAL A 527 13.36 6.31 -8.28
CA VAL A 527 12.68 6.65 -9.54
C VAL A 527 13.25 7.94 -10.12
N TRP A 528 13.46 8.97 -9.29
CA TRP A 528 14.10 10.22 -9.72
C TRP A 528 15.54 10.01 -10.16
N VAL A 529 16.32 9.19 -9.43
CA VAL A 529 17.69 8.83 -9.87
C VAL A 529 17.64 8.15 -11.24
N TYR A 530 16.72 7.24 -11.49
CA TYR A 530 16.54 6.65 -12.82
C TYR A 530 16.20 7.70 -13.88
N CYS A 531 15.19 8.52 -13.65
CA CYS A 531 14.72 9.52 -14.62
C CYS A 531 15.81 10.54 -14.99
N ILE A 532 16.65 10.94 -14.04
CA ILE A 532 17.64 12.01 -14.21
C ILE A 532 18.95 11.49 -14.81
N TRP A 533 19.39 10.29 -14.45
CA TRP A 533 20.73 9.80 -14.80
C TRP A 533 20.78 8.52 -15.62
N ALA A 534 19.79 7.65 -15.52
CA ALA A 534 19.90 6.35 -16.19
C ALA A 534 19.63 6.44 -17.70
N ARG A 535 20.28 5.57 -18.45
CA ARG A 535 19.95 5.36 -19.86
C ARG A 535 18.76 4.40 -19.96
N ALA A 536 17.73 4.83 -20.70
CA ALA A 536 16.53 4.03 -20.88
C ALA A 536 16.82 2.76 -21.69
N GLN A 537 16.54 1.62 -21.08
CA GLN A 537 16.57 0.29 -21.71
C GLN A 537 15.16 -0.12 -22.16
N ASN A 538 15.04 -1.19 -22.95
CA ASN A 538 13.73 -1.63 -23.45
C ASN A 538 12.72 -1.91 -22.33
N LEU A 539 13.15 -2.62 -21.27
CA LEU A 539 12.28 -2.91 -20.14
C LEU A 539 11.89 -1.63 -19.39
N SER A 540 12.85 -0.75 -19.08
CA SER A 540 12.54 0.47 -18.34
C SER A 540 11.67 1.43 -19.15
N ARG A 541 11.85 1.54 -20.49
CA ARG A 541 10.92 2.30 -21.35
C ARG A 541 9.50 1.75 -21.30
N LEU A 542 9.35 0.42 -21.38
CA LEU A 542 8.05 -0.23 -21.29
C LEU A 542 7.40 0.07 -19.93
N MET A 543 8.16 -0.07 -18.84
CA MET A 543 7.65 0.21 -17.48
C MET A 543 7.30 1.70 -17.31
N SER A 544 8.09 2.62 -17.89
CA SER A 544 7.74 4.05 -17.89
C SER A 544 6.42 4.34 -18.60
N VAL A 545 6.19 3.70 -19.76
CA VAL A 545 4.92 3.84 -20.51
C VAL A 545 3.75 3.29 -19.71
N ILE A 546 3.90 2.12 -19.07
CA ILE A 546 2.85 1.52 -18.25
C ILE A 546 2.52 2.42 -17.03
N ALA A 547 3.54 2.88 -16.30
CA ALA A 547 3.32 3.77 -15.16
C ALA A 547 2.64 5.09 -15.60
N ALA A 548 3.13 5.70 -16.68
CA ALA A 548 2.55 6.93 -17.22
C ALA A 548 1.10 6.74 -17.72
N ALA A 549 0.77 5.60 -18.34
CA ALA A 549 -0.57 5.32 -18.81
C ALA A 549 -1.56 5.14 -17.64
N ILE A 550 -1.18 4.38 -16.61
CA ILE A 550 -2.03 4.19 -15.42
C ILE A 550 -2.21 5.51 -14.65
N ILE A 551 -1.14 6.26 -14.42
CA ILE A 551 -1.24 7.54 -13.73
C ILE A 551 -2.01 8.54 -14.59
N GLY A 552 -1.71 8.62 -15.89
CA GLY A 552 -2.30 9.59 -16.81
C GLY A 552 -3.80 9.38 -17.05
N VAL A 553 -4.29 8.14 -17.10
CA VAL A 553 -5.73 7.90 -17.27
C VAL A 553 -6.53 8.40 -16.07
N HIS A 554 -5.98 8.33 -14.86
CA HIS A 554 -6.64 8.81 -13.66
C HIS A 554 -6.64 10.34 -13.53
N PHE A 555 -5.93 11.07 -14.37
CA PHE A 555 -6.07 12.52 -14.51
C PHE A 555 -7.52 12.93 -14.90
N PHE A 556 -8.20 12.06 -15.63
CA PHE A 556 -9.58 12.26 -16.08
C PHE A 556 -10.62 11.70 -15.11
N TYR A 557 -10.22 11.28 -13.91
CA TYR A 557 -11.11 10.73 -12.91
C TYR A 557 -11.12 11.61 -11.66
N TRP A 558 -12.30 12.00 -11.22
CA TRP A 558 -12.51 12.96 -10.14
C TRP A 558 -11.86 12.54 -8.80
N PHE A 559 -11.80 11.23 -8.50
CA PHE A 559 -11.40 10.73 -7.21
C PHE A 559 -9.92 10.29 -7.17
N ASN A 560 -9.12 10.91 -6.31
CA ASN A 560 -7.70 10.59 -6.16
C ASN A 560 -7.40 9.31 -5.34
N ALA A 561 -8.37 8.83 -4.56
CA ALA A 561 -8.32 7.59 -3.79
C ALA A 561 -7.13 7.41 -2.84
N ILE A 562 -6.55 8.50 -2.32
CA ILE A 562 -5.34 8.45 -1.47
C ILE A 562 -5.62 8.14 0.00
N PHE A 563 -6.86 8.08 0.41
CA PHE A 563 -7.27 8.08 1.82
C PHE A 563 -7.00 6.77 2.57
N TYR A 564 -6.87 5.65 1.91
CA TYR A 564 -6.74 4.34 2.56
C TYR A 564 -5.27 3.92 2.69
N VAL A 565 -4.66 3.52 1.59
CA VAL A 565 -3.25 3.11 1.51
C VAL A 565 -2.68 3.63 0.19
N GLY A 566 -1.99 4.76 0.23
CA GLY A 566 -1.45 5.37 -0.97
C GLY A 566 -2.51 5.70 -2.03
N PRO A 567 -2.13 6.11 -3.23
CA PRO A 567 -3.06 6.35 -4.34
C PRO A 567 -3.52 5.01 -4.94
N ARG A 568 -4.49 4.36 -4.29
CA ARG A 568 -4.88 2.97 -4.57
C ARG A 568 -5.25 2.70 -6.04
N TYR A 569 -5.76 3.70 -6.76
CA TYR A 569 -6.07 3.55 -8.18
C TYR A 569 -4.82 3.45 -9.06
N TRP A 570 -3.67 3.91 -8.58
CA TRP A 570 -2.39 3.76 -9.27
C TRP A 570 -1.66 2.45 -8.92
N TYR A 571 -2.29 1.59 -8.12
CA TYR A 571 -1.63 0.38 -7.61
C TYR A 571 -1.14 -0.56 -8.73
N ALA A 572 -1.83 -0.60 -9.85
CA ALA A 572 -1.40 -1.35 -11.03
C ALA A 572 -0.06 -0.86 -11.64
N ALA A 573 0.37 0.38 -11.35
CA ALA A 573 1.67 0.91 -11.75
C ALA A 573 2.82 0.49 -10.81
N MET A 574 2.52 -0.08 -9.65
CA MET A 574 3.52 -0.42 -8.63
C MET A 574 4.66 -1.31 -9.15
N PRO A 575 4.41 -2.40 -9.91
CA PRO A 575 5.51 -3.22 -10.45
C PRO A 575 6.42 -2.42 -11.41
N ALA A 576 5.83 -1.53 -12.20
CA ALA A 576 6.58 -0.68 -13.11
C ALA A 576 7.48 0.30 -12.35
N LEU A 577 6.95 0.98 -11.33
CA LEU A 577 7.71 1.89 -10.47
C LEU A 577 8.82 1.17 -9.69
N ALA A 578 8.56 -0.06 -9.21
CA ALA A 578 9.58 -0.88 -8.54
C ALA A 578 10.72 -1.30 -9.48
N VAL A 579 10.42 -1.61 -10.75
CA VAL A 579 11.44 -1.89 -11.78
C VAL A 579 12.25 -0.63 -12.07
N LEU A 580 11.62 0.54 -12.22
CA LEU A 580 12.31 1.81 -12.43
C LEU A 580 13.22 2.15 -11.24
N SER A 581 12.73 1.93 -10.01
CA SER A 581 13.54 2.08 -8.78
C SER A 581 14.75 1.13 -8.77
N ALA A 582 14.58 -0.13 -9.24
CA ALA A 582 15.69 -1.07 -9.35
C ALA A 582 16.75 -0.59 -10.34
N PHE A 583 16.34 -0.05 -11.50
CA PHE A 583 17.29 0.58 -12.44
C PHE A 583 17.94 1.83 -11.85
N GLY A 584 17.21 2.63 -11.04
CA GLY A 584 17.78 3.76 -10.29
C GLY A 584 18.86 3.33 -9.30
N ALA A 585 18.64 2.24 -8.55
CA ALA A 585 19.63 1.67 -7.65
C ALA A 585 20.89 1.18 -8.38
N ILE A 586 20.71 0.54 -9.55
CA ILE A 586 21.82 0.09 -10.39
C ILE A 586 22.61 1.31 -10.93
N GLU A 587 21.92 2.36 -11.39
CA GLU A 587 22.56 3.57 -11.86
C GLU A 587 23.32 4.29 -10.73
N LEU A 588 22.74 4.38 -9.53
CA LEU A 588 23.42 4.91 -8.35
C LEU A 588 24.70 4.13 -8.05
N SER A 589 24.63 2.80 -8.06
CA SER A 589 25.80 1.93 -7.86
C SER A 589 26.88 2.15 -8.95
N ARG A 590 26.48 2.29 -10.20
CA ARG A 590 27.39 2.58 -11.31
C ARG A 590 28.11 3.92 -11.10
N ARG A 591 27.39 4.96 -10.74
CA ARG A 591 27.93 6.30 -10.48
C ARG A 591 28.90 6.34 -9.30
N LEU A 592 28.55 5.67 -8.20
CA LEU A 592 29.45 5.53 -7.05
C LEU A 592 30.74 4.79 -7.45
N GLY A 593 30.65 3.77 -8.33
CA GLY A 593 31.80 3.08 -8.88
C GLY A 593 32.70 4.00 -9.73
N GLU A 594 32.14 4.86 -10.56
CA GLU A 594 32.86 5.87 -11.35
C GLU A 594 33.61 6.89 -10.48
N LEU A 595 33.13 7.11 -9.25
CA LEU A 595 33.77 7.94 -8.24
C LEU A 595 34.85 7.18 -7.40
N GLY A 596 35.23 5.96 -7.84
CA GLY A 596 36.28 5.17 -7.22
C GLY A 596 35.83 4.23 -6.08
N MET A 597 34.53 4.11 -5.82
CA MET A 597 34.01 3.17 -4.83
C MET A 597 33.89 1.75 -5.43
N SER A 598 34.94 0.94 -5.26
CA SER A 598 35.00 -0.44 -5.81
C SER A 598 33.91 -1.38 -5.25
N ASP A 599 33.31 -1.05 -4.11
CA ASP A 599 32.27 -1.81 -3.38
C ASP A 599 30.90 -1.11 -3.43
N ALA A 600 30.64 -0.32 -4.48
CA ALA A 600 29.42 0.48 -4.65
C ALA A 600 28.14 -0.40 -4.65
N ARG A 601 28.21 -1.62 -5.18
CA ARG A 601 27.06 -2.55 -5.22
C ARG A 601 26.66 -3.01 -3.82
N GLU A 602 27.65 -3.36 -3.00
CA GLU A 602 27.45 -3.77 -1.61
C GLU A 602 26.89 -2.64 -0.77
N ARG A 603 27.34 -1.41 -1.00
CA ARG A 603 26.84 -0.20 -0.33
C ARG A 603 25.40 0.09 -0.67
N VAL A 604 25.03 0.07 -1.96
CA VAL A 604 23.64 0.28 -2.37
C VAL A 604 22.74 -0.86 -1.88
N ALA A 605 23.20 -2.11 -1.89
CA ALA A 605 22.46 -3.23 -1.33
C ALA A 605 22.23 -3.07 0.18
N GLY A 606 23.25 -2.61 0.92
CA GLY A 606 23.14 -2.29 2.35
C GLY A 606 22.17 -1.15 2.63
N MET A 607 22.20 -0.09 1.81
CA MET A 607 21.25 1.02 1.88
C MET A 607 19.81 0.52 1.70
N LEU A 608 19.54 -0.29 0.67
CA LEU A 608 18.21 -0.86 0.42
C LEU A 608 17.73 -1.75 1.57
N PHE A 609 18.66 -2.51 2.18
CA PHE A 609 18.35 -3.32 3.36
C PHE A 609 17.94 -2.45 4.55
N LEU A 610 18.71 -1.41 4.87
CA LEU A 610 18.38 -0.51 5.99
C LEU A 610 17.07 0.24 5.76
N LEU A 611 16.83 0.74 4.55
CA LEU A 611 15.58 1.40 4.19
C LEU A 611 14.39 0.44 4.23
N GLY A 612 14.55 -0.79 3.75
CA GLY A 612 13.54 -1.84 3.87
C GLY A 612 13.29 -2.26 5.33
N LEU A 613 14.34 -2.32 6.14
CA LEU A 613 14.22 -2.59 7.58
C LEU A 613 13.44 -1.48 8.27
N PHE A 614 13.75 -0.21 8.00
CA PHE A 614 12.99 0.95 8.49
C PHE A 614 11.51 0.86 8.09
N ALA A 615 11.24 0.56 6.83
CA ALA A 615 9.87 0.43 6.33
C ALA A 615 9.08 -0.64 7.11
N VAL A 616 9.66 -1.82 7.33
CA VAL A 616 8.96 -2.93 7.99
C VAL A 616 8.86 -2.74 9.51
N THR A 617 9.91 -2.19 10.16
CA THR A 617 9.98 -2.14 11.62
C THR A 617 9.56 -0.79 12.23
N VAL A 618 9.50 0.28 11.44
CA VAL A 618 9.12 1.62 11.92
C VAL A 618 7.88 2.14 11.19
N PHE A 619 7.92 2.22 9.87
CA PHE A 619 6.82 2.81 9.10
C PHE A 619 5.52 1.98 9.19
N ILE A 620 5.59 0.67 8.97
CA ILE A 620 4.41 -0.21 9.01
C ILE A 620 3.76 -0.21 10.41
N PRO A 621 4.47 -0.39 11.52
CA PRO A 621 3.87 -0.30 12.84
C PRO A 621 3.27 1.07 13.14
N TRP A 622 3.89 2.15 12.68
CA TRP A 622 3.30 3.48 12.81
C TRP A 622 1.92 3.54 12.12
N ARG A 623 1.80 3.12 10.86
CA ARG A 623 0.51 3.08 10.14
C ARG A 623 -0.48 2.11 10.78
N ALA A 624 0.00 0.98 11.27
CA ALA A 624 -0.82 -0.03 11.93
C ALA A 624 -1.51 0.54 13.19
N ILE A 625 -0.78 1.30 14.00
CA ILE A 625 -1.26 1.85 15.27
C ILE A 625 -2.06 3.13 15.05
N ASP A 626 -1.49 4.10 14.32
CA ASP A 626 -2.09 5.44 14.20
C ASP A 626 -3.31 5.49 13.28
N LYS A 627 -3.40 4.60 12.30
CA LYS A 627 -4.45 4.65 11.29
C LYS A 627 -5.38 3.45 11.35
N PHE A 628 -4.83 2.24 11.20
CA PHE A 628 -5.67 1.07 10.95
C PHE A 628 -6.30 0.52 12.21
N ALA A 629 -5.55 0.38 13.31
CA ALA A 629 -6.11 -0.10 14.58
C ALA A 629 -7.17 0.86 15.14
N VAL A 630 -6.97 2.17 14.99
CA VAL A 630 -7.96 3.19 15.41
C VAL A 630 -9.26 3.03 14.61
N ARG A 631 -9.18 2.80 13.30
CA ARG A 631 -10.36 2.58 12.46
C ARG A 631 -11.06 1.27 12.74
N ALA A 632 -10.30 0.20 12.99
CA ALA A 632 -10.84 -1.12 13.28
C ALA A 632 -11.47 -1.23 14.67
N ARG A 633 -11.17 -0.31 15.61
CA ARG A 633 -11.54 -0.42 17.02
C ARG A 633 -13.03 -0.62 17.23
N VAL A 634 -13.86 0.26 16.72
CA VAL A 634 -15.33 0.18 16.89
C VAL A 634 -15.89 -1.14 16.33
N GLY A 635 -15.47 -1.51 15.14
CA GLY A 635 -15.88 -2.79 14.53
C GLY A 635 -15.42 -4.00 15.34
N SER A 636 -14.19 -3.99 15.88
CA SER A 636 -13.65 -5.09 16.67
C SER A 636 -14.33 -5.22 18.03
N GLU A 637 -14.69 -4.12 18.69
CA GLU A 637 -15.45 -4.13 19.94
C GLU A 637 -16.86 -4.74 19.73
N ILE A 638 -17.54 -4.35 18.65
CA ILE A 638 -18.84 -4.92 18.29
C ILE A 638 -18.70 -6.40 17.92
N GLN A 639 -17.67 -6.78 17.16
CA GLN A 639 -17.39 -8.17 16.83
C GLN A 639 -17.19 -9.03 18.07
N GLN A 640 -16.42 -8.55 19.05
CA GLN A 640 -16.19 -9.26 20.32
C GLN A 640 -17.47 -9.38 21.15
N ALA A 641 -18.28 -8.31 21.20
CA ALA A 641 -19.58 -8.34 21.87
C ALA A 641 -20.53 -9.34 21.21
N ALA A 642 -20.60 -9.35 19.88
CA ALA A 642 -21.45 -10.25 19.10
C ALA A 642 -21.00 -11.71 19.12
N ALA A 643 -19.73 -11.99 19.44
CA ALA A 643 -19.19 -13.35 19.55
C ALA A 643 -19.67 -14.08 20.82
N ARG A 644 -20.28 -13.38 21.79
CA ARG A 644 -20.81 -13.99 23.01
C ARG A 644 -21.96 -14.94 22.68
N PRO A 645 -22.05 -16.12 23.32
CA PRO A 645 -23.07 -17.13 23.04
C PRO A 645 -24.51 -16.62 23.07
N GLU A 646 -24.82 -15.70 24.00
CA GLU A 646 -26.13 -15.08 24.17
C GLU A 646 -26.53 -14.15 23.01
N MET A 647 -25.55 -13.65 22.24
CA MET A 647 -25.81 -12.73 21.14
C MET A 647 -26.05 -13.43 19.78
N LYS A 648 -25.83 -14.74 19.68
CA LYS A 648 -25.96 -15.48 18.41
C LYS A 648 -27.34 -15.33 17.76
N ASN A 649 -28.40 -15.34 18.56
CA ASN A 649 -29.76 -15.15 18.08
C ASN A 649 -30.32 -13.76 18.37
N SER A 650 -29.51 -12.71 18.21
CA SER A 650 -29.91 -11.34 18.53
C SER A 650 -29.95 -10.44 17.29
N ILE A 651 -30.73 -9.38 17.37
CA ILE A 651 -30.67 -8.23 16.50
C ILE A 651 -29.98 -7.11 17.28
N LEU A 652 -28.83 -6.68 16.79
CA LEU A 652 -28.06 -5.59 17.38
C LEU A 652 -28.41 -4.28 16.70
N PHE A 653 -29.11 -3.41 17.42
CA PHE A 653 -29.41 -2.05 16.99
C PHE A 653 -28.21 -1.13 17.28
N LEU A 654 -27.70 -0.49 16.25
CA LEU A 654 -26.47 0.30 16.28
C LEU A 654 -26.72 1.73 15.81
N SER A 655 -26.03 2.70 16.41
CA SER A 655 -25.95 4.06 15.84
C SER A 655 -25.40 4.01 14.41
N ALA A 656 -25.65 5.05 13.60
CA ALA A 656 -25.17 5.11 12.22
C ALA A 656 -23.64 4.90 12.10
N LYS A 657 -22.85 5.50 13.01
CA LYS A 657 -21.39 5.35 13.06
C LYS A 657 -20.98 3.91 13.41
N ALA A 658 -21.61 3.32 14.43
CA ALA A 658 -21.33 1.94 14.84
C ALA A 658 -21.75 0.92 13.77
N TYR A 659 -22.91 1.11 13.12
CA TYR A 659 -23.38 0.26 12.03
C TYR A 659 -22.42 0.29 10.84
N ARG A 660 -21.88 1.47 10.48
CA ARG A 660 -20.89 1.59 9.41
C ARG A 660 -19.67 0.69 9.64
N ALA A 661 -19.22 0.56 10.89
CA ALA A 661 -18.09 -0.32 11.25
C ALA A 661 -18.47 -1.81 11.35
N ALA A 662 -19.74 -2.13 11.62
CA ALA A 662 -20.22 -3.48 11.90
C ALA A 662 -20.98 -4.15 10.72
N ALA A 663 -21.36 -3.40 9.69
CA ALA A 663 -22.14 -3.92 8.56
C ALA A 663 -21.46 -5.12 7.87
N ILE A 664 -20.12 -5.14 7.86
CA ILE A 664 -19.30 -6.24 7.32
C ILE A 664 -19.53 -7.58 8.04
N LEU A 665 -20.07 -7.54 9.27
CA LEU A 665 -20.35 -8.73 10.08
C LEU A 665 -21.67 -9.40 9.73
N ASN A 666 -22.54 -8.74 8.94
CA ASN A 666 -23.82 -9.31 8.51
C ASN A 666 -23.61 -10.53 7.61
N ASP A 667 -24.36 -11.58 7.91
CA ASP A 667 -24.50 -12.72 7.02
C ASP A 667 -25.52 -12.39 5.91
N PRO A 668 -25.17 -12.47 4.61
CA PRO A 668 -26.10 -12.19 3.52
C PRO A 668 -27.38 -13.02 3.55
N LEU A 669 -27.32 -14.24 4.11
CA LEU A 669 -28.46 -15.15 4.23
C LEU A 669 -29.24 -14.98 5.54
N LEU A 670 -28.83 -14.08 6.43
CA LEU A 670 -29.44 -13.83 7.73
C LEU A 670 -29.71 -15.10 8.55
N ARG A 671 -28.77 -16.06 8.52
CA ARG A 671 -28.92 -17.39 9.16
C ARG A 671 -29.23 -17.25 10.65
N PRO A 672 -30.07 -18.15 11.20
CA PRO A 672 -30.56 -18.07 12.59
C PRO A 672 -29.47 -18.13 13.66
N ASP A 673 -28.37 -18.81 13.38
CA ASP A 673 -27.24 -19.02 14.29
C ASP A 673 -26.22 -17.84 14.31
N ARG A 674 -26.52 -16.76 13.61
CA ARG A 674 -25.68 -15.57 13.54
C ARG A 674 -26.46 -14.30 13.93
N PRO A 675 -25.82 -13.35 14.65
CA PRO A 675 -26.44 -12.07 14.96
C PRO A 675 -26.74 -11.27 13.69
N ILE A 676 -27.76 -10.42 13.75
CA ILE A 676 -28.11 -9.45 12.72
C ILE A 676 -27.71 -8.07 13.24
N PHE A 677 -27.04 -7.32 12.43
CA PHE A 677 -26.61 -5.94 12.73
C PHE A 677 -27.47 -4.99 11.89
N VAL A 678 -28.13 -4.02 12.53
CA VAL A 678 -29.02 -3.05 11.90
C VAL A 678 -28.80 -1.65 12.45
N ARG A 679 -29.18 -0.66 11.67
CA ARG A 679 -29.22 0.72 12.13
C ARG A 679 -30.36 0.91 13.12
N ASP A 680 -30.09 1.61 14.21
CA ASP A 680 -31.12 2.14 15.09
C ASP A 680 -31.78 3.35 14.39
N LEU A 681 -33.01 3.19 13.99
CA LEU A 681 -33.83 4.21 13.31
C LEU A 681 -34.98 4.71 14.19
N GLY A 682 -34.94 4.42 15.49
CA GLY A 682 -35.95 4.75 16.48
C GLY A 682 -37.09 3.74 16.56
N ALA A 683 -37.86 3.83 17.63
CA ALA A 683 -38.83 2.83 18.04
C ALA A 683 -39.80 2.34 16.95
N PRO A 684 -40.42 3.20 16.10
CA PRO A 684 -41.36 2.73 15.08
C PRO A 684 -40.71 1.84 14.01
N ASN A 685 -39.47 2.16 13.59
CA ASN A 685 -38.74 1.39 12.59
C ASN A 685 -38.13 0.12 13.18
N ASN A 686 -37.58 0.22 14.39
CA ASN A 686 -37.02 -0.91 15.12
C ASN A 686 -38.11 -1.96 15.39
N ALA A 687 -39.34 -1.55 15.72
CA ALA A 687 -40.47 -2.47 15.89
C ALA A 687 -40.80 -3.28 14.61
N ARG A 688 -40.67 -2.67 13.41
CA ARG A 688 -40.84 -3.36 12.13
C ARG A 688 -39.76 -4.44 11.93
N VAL A 689 -38.51 -4.13 12.28
CA VAL A 689 -37.42 -5.12 12.23
C VAL A 689 -37.68 -6.27 13.19
N LEU A 690 -38.09 -5.98 14.42
CA LEU A 690 -38.42 -7.02 15.42
C LEU A 690 -39.61 -7.89 14.97
N ALA A 691 -40.62 -7.29 14.38
CA ALA A 691 -41.76 -8.02 13.83
C ALA A 691 -41.39 -8.96 12.68
N ALA A 692 -40.40 -8.59 11.88
CA ALA A 692 -39.86 -9.39 10.79
C ALA A 692 -39.00 -10.59 11.29
N PHE A 693 -38.46 -10.52 12.50
CA PHE A 693 -37.62 -11.56 13.11
C PHE A 693 -38.11 -11.93 14.56
N PRO A 694 -39.32 -12.43 14.71
CA PRO A 694 -39.99 -12.56 16.03
C PRO A 694 -39.28 -13.52 17.02
N GLN A 695 -38.40 -14.38 16.50
CA GLN A 695 -37.68 -15.36 17.34
C GLN A 695 -36.30 -14.81 17.82
N ARG A 696 -35.93 -13.57 17.47
CA ARG A 696 -34.64 -12.99 17.82
C ARG A 696 -34.79 -12.00 18.97
N LEU A 697 -33.77 -11.93 19.82
CA LEU A 697 -33.70 -10.99 20.94
C LEU A 697 -33.18 -9.63 20.47
N ALA A 698 -33.78 -8.55 20.97
CA ALA A 698 -33.28 -7.21 20.72
C ALA A 698 -32.12 -6.88 21.66
N ALA A 699 -31.03 -6.37 21.10
CA ALA A 699 -29.90 -5.83 21.85
C ALA A 699 -29.54 -4.44 21.31
N TYR A 700 -29.36 -3.47 22.21
CA TYR A 700 -28.90 -2.13 21.85
C TYR A 700 -27.44 -1.99 22.28
N VAL A 701 -26.57 -1.72 21.33
CA VAL A 701 -25.13 -1.60 21.61
C VAL A 701 -24.75 -0.12 21.53
N THR A 702 -24.43 0.44 22.66
CA THR A 702 -23.76 1.75 22.77
C THR A 702 -22.27 1.54 22.80
N VAL A 703 -21.59 1.97 21.74
CA VAL A 703 -20.13 2.11 21.77
C VAL A 703 -19.82 3.41 22.49
N ALA A 704 -18.90 3.37 23.45
CA ALA A 704 -18.48 4.59 24.15
C ALA A 704 -18.09 5.63 23.11
N ALA A 705 -18.73 6.80 23.15
CA ALA A 705 -18.36 7.91 22.29
C ALA A 705 -16.88 8.21 22.54
N ASP A 706 -16.06 8.18 21.51
CA ASP A 706 -14.76 8.83 21.61
C ASP A 706 -15.01 10.27 21.99
N GLY A 707 -14.44 10.69 23.11
CA GLY A 707 -14.30 12.09 23.36
C GLY A 707 -13.63 12.68 22.11
N ASP A 708 -14.25 13.70 21.54
CA ASP A 708 -13.65 14.53 20.49
C ASP A 708 -12.25 14.95 20.96
N ASN A 709 -11.20 14.33 20.41
CA ASN A 709 -9.81 14.76 20.47
C ASN A 709 -9.22 14.71 19.07
#